data_3239c90594d931a93222f1012a98e0aa
#
_entry.id   3239c90594d931a93222f1012a98e0aa
#
_cell.length_a   1.000
_cell.length_b   1.000
_cell.length_c   1.000
_cell.angle_alpha   90.00
_cell.angle_beta   90.00
_cell.angle_gamma   90.00
#
_symmetry.space_group_name_H-M   'P 1'
#
loop_
_entity.id
_entity.type
_entity.pdbx_description
1 polymer ?
#
loop_
_entity_poly.entity_id
_entity_poly.type
_entity_poly.pdbx_seq_one_letter_code
_entity_poly.pdbx_strand_id
1 'polypeptide(L)'
;MRLKKSIKRGIAAVTITGIMASSAMPAFAKDYHIEYGDIKVDQDKVSYTDKDGTKYDNEKNEDGDITITGKSDENTVSVKDADVTFKDLEIDRSASSTAADGAAVSVSGNSSIELDGKNTISSGMGHAGIEKADDNGTMTIKDDNNVSGSLTANGGFGGAGIGGGNGADGSDITISGGNVTANGGGHAAGIGGGSSSSSGGGNGSDITISGGNVTANGGTAGAGIGGGDGDAANGLNKESDSTGGGRGSNITISGKNTIVKAEGGAEAAGIGGGRSGDADTIEITDSTVISNGHDSDNGNSGAGIGGGGFGAGGGAGGGISNITIKDADVTAGADAGGAGIGSGNASGLIIYYPNWKDEHPNEGVASDITISGGRVKASGGDDSAGIGGGYLGSGSDITIKDNADVTANGGKWGAGIGGGRGGDGSDISISDSNVSASGGAAGAGIGGGRGGKGENVTISGSSTVSVKHGPGATLTSGTCYGAGAGIGNGGGKDDVRGEEIAPDISGIDSTGQGYINYYDSDNNLLTRVPSAPAPEENDSKGDDAEPALSASMKQAVSQLEVRGALRQNLMQDTSIVQQDYDADAHVLTIRAELSIATLTGTLGSLKALQAQGVTTIALVTQHCTSTLDLAELTALGGEDTVFSLVHTAGIPALSVGGALHNELIH
;
A
#
# COMPACT_ATOMS: atom_id res chain seq x y z
N MET A 1 -20.03 51.30 22.95
CA MET A 1 -18.80 52.12 22.90
C MET A 1 -17.85 51.48 21.89
N ARG A 2 -17.64 52.13 20.75
CA ARG A 2 -16.89 51.65 19.58
C ARG A 2 -15.40 51.92 19.80
N LEU A 3 -14.51 50.99 19.40
CA LEU A 3 -13.17 51.41 18.94
C LEU A 3 -12.74 50.56 17.74
N LYS A 4 -12.70 51.24 16.60
CA LYS A 4 -12.03 50.81 15.38
C LYS A 4 -10.52 50.89 15.57
N LYS A 5 -9.73 49.85 15.16
CA LYS A 5 -8.30 50.02 14.94
C LYS A 5 -7.97 49.93 13.46
N SER A 6 -7.49 51.03 12.98
CA SER A 6 -7.02 51.35 11.63
C SER A 6 -5.65 50.67 11.40
N ILE A 7 -5.50 50.06 10.23
CA ILE A 7 -4.21 49.57 9.73
C ILE A 7 -3.52 50.69 8.98
N LYS A 8 -2.36 51.13 9.47
CA LYS A 8 -1.47 52.01 8.71
C LYS A 8 -0.44 51.18 7.96
N ARG A 9 -0.48 51.25 6.63
CA ARG A 9 0.62 50.82 5.76
C ARG A 9 1.72 51.87 5.82
N GLY A 10 2.90 51.49 6.29
CA GLY A 10 4.12 52.30 6.17
C GLY A 10 4.93 51.86 4.94
N ILE A 11 5.07 52.77 4.01
CA ILE A 11 6.03 52.66 2.90
C ILE A 11 7.38 53.12 3.46
N ALA A 12 8.35 52.18 3.56
CA ALA A 12 9.72 52.56 3.88
C ALA A 12 10.50 52.86 2.58
N ALA A 13 10.95 54.08 2.47
CA ALA A 13 11.86 54.53 1.41
C ALA A 13 13.21 53.85 1.54
N VAL A 14 13.68 53.19 0.47
CA VAL A 14 15.01 52.63 0.37
C VAL A 14 15.99 53.76 0.08
N THR A 15 16.83 54.11 1.04
CA THR A 15 18.00 54.97 0.83
C THR A 15 19.17 54.03 0.44
N ILE A 16 19.58 54.10 -0.82
CA ILE A 16 20.77 53.40 -1.29
C ILE A 16 21.99 54.18 -0.81
N THR A 17 22.59 53.72 0.26
CA THR A 17 23.93 54.10 0.65
C THR A 17 24.90 53.06 0.09
N GLY A 18 25.77 53.45 -0.82
CA GLY A 18 26.78 52.60 -1.40
C GLY A 18 27.74 52.08 -0.31
N ILE A 19 27.62 50.80 -0.02
CA ILE A 19 28.62 50.05 0.70
C ILE A 19 29.46 49.36 -0.36
N MET A 20 30.75 49.70 -0.41
CA MET A 20 31.72 48.90 -1.16
C MET A 20 31.64 47.47 -0.65
N ALA A 21 31.08 46.58 -1.47
CA ALA A 21 31.16 45.17 -1.25
C ALA A 21 32.64 44.77 -1.31
N SER A 22 33.27 44.57 -0.16
CA SER A 22 34.36 43.64 -0.10
C SER A 22 33.76 42.32 -0.63
N SER A 23 34.27 41.85 -1.77
CA SER A 23 33.99 40.53 -2.27
C SER A 23 34.51 39.53 -1.23
N ALA A 24 33.70 39.23 -0.19
CA ALA A 24 33.84 37.98 0.50
C ALA A 24 33.50 36.93 -0.59
N MET A 25 34.52 36.21 -1.05
CA MET A 25 34.26 34.96 -1.77
C MET A 25 33.25 34.20 -0.91
N PRO A 26 32.21 33.61 -1.52
CA PRO A 26 31.39 32.68 -0.75
C PRO A 26 32.38 31.68 -0.14
N ALA A 27 32.37 31.59 1.19
CA ALA A 27 33.10 30.53 1.86
C ALA A 27 32.53 29.22 1.24
N PHE A 28 33.38 28.47 0.55
CA PHE A 28 32.98 27.17 0.05
C PHE A 28 32.71 26.32 1.27
N ALA A 29 31.51 25.70 1.33
CA ALA A 29 31.19 24.72 2.35
C ALA A 29 32.32 23.71 2.46
N LYS A 30 32.79 23.46 3.68
CA LYS A 30 33.92 22.57 3.90
C LYS A 30 33.43 21.12 3.80
N ASP A 31 33.99 20.37 2.84
CA ASP A 31 33.79 18.94 2.75
C ASP A 31 34.64 18.21 3.80
N TYR A 32 34.01 17.38 4.61
CA TYR A 32 34.64 16.50 5.60
C TYR A 32 34.75 15.08 5.02
N HIS A 33 35.97 14.58 4.93
CA HIS A 33 36.32 13.36 4.23
C HIS A 33 36.47 12.18 5.19
N ILE A 34 35.57 11.17 5.09
CA ILE A 34 35.54 10.01 5.99
C ILE A 34 36.78 9.11 5.86
N GLU A 35 37.47 9.11 4.74
CA GLU A 35 38.66 8.30 4.53
C GLU A 35 39.83 8.66 5.45
N TYR A 36 39.84 9.85 6.05
CA TYR A 36 40.93 10.28 6.91
C TYR A 36 40.72 9.98 8.39
N GLY A 37 39.53 9.63 8.81
CA GLY A 37 39.21 9.31 10.20
C GLY A 37 37.74 9.49 10.52
N ASP A 38 37.34 9.11 11.74
CA ASP A 38 36.01 9.32 12.24
C ASP A 38 35.59 10.79 12.17
N ILE A 39 34.31 11.02 11.84
CA ILE A 39 33.71 12.36 11.83
C ILE A 39 32.63 12.43 12.90
N LYS A 40 32.76 13.39 13.80
CA LYS A 40 31.75 13.66 14.81
C LYS A 40 31.25 15.09 14.66
N VAL A 41 29.94 15.21 14.50
CA VAL A 41 29.22 16.49 14.45
C VAL A 41 28.36 16.61 15.70
N ASP A 42 28.54 17.68 16.48
CA ASP A 42 27.73 18.00 17.64
C ASP A 42 27.33 19.48 17.53
N GLN A 43 26.08 19.70 17.12
CA GLN A 43 25.54 21.02 16.76
C GLN A 43 26.38 21.67 15.63
N ASP A 44 27.02 22.80 15.86
CA ASP A 44 27.86 23.52 14.90
C ASP A 44 29.34 23.15 15.00
N LYS A 45 29.70 22.09 15.74
CA LYS A 45 31.10 21.68 15.96
C LYS A 45 31.37 20.36 15.29
N VAL A 46 32.55 20.29 14.66
CA VAL A 46 33.00 19.08 13.97
C VAL A 46 34.35 18.62 14.51
N SER A 47 34.44 17.35 14.88
CA SER A 47 35.72 16.68 15.13
C SER A 47 36.03 15.78 13.95
N TYR A 48 37.23 15.90 13.39
CA TYR A 48 37.64 15.20 12.17
C TYR A 48 39.15 15.08 12.07
N THR A 49 39.63 14.29 11.12
CA THR A 49 41.04 14.23 10.73
C THR A 49 41.17 14.78 9.31
N ASP A 50 42.18 15.58 9.04
CA ASP A 50 42.44 16.09 7.69
C ASP A 50 43.32 15.12 6.87
N LYS A 51 43.51 15.43 5.59
CA LYS A 51 44.37 14.66 4.66
C LYS A 51 45.84 14.49 5.10
N ASP A 52 46.32 15.38 5.96
CA ASP A 52 47.69 15.35 6.47
C ASP A 52 47.80 14.59 7.81
N GLY A 53 46.69 13.99 8.27
CA GLY A 53 46.58 13.23 9.52
C GLY A 53 46.44 14.10 10.76
N THR A 54 46.20 15.39 10.60
CA THR A 54 45.97 16.30 11.73
C THR A 54 44.59 16.13 12.28
N LYS A 55 44.46 15.89 13.58
CA LYS A 55 43.18 15.76 14.27
C LYS A 55 42.71 17.12 14.79
N TYR A 56 41.45 17.38 14.50
CA TYR A 56 40.72 18.57 14.97
C TYR A 56 39.61 18.09 15.90
N ASP A 57 39.44 18.73 17.02
CA ASP A 57 38.42 18.34 18.02
C ASP A 57 37.52 19.52 18.36
N ASN A 58 36.20 19.34 18.18
CA ASN A 58 35.17 20.32 18.44
C ASN A 58 35.43 21.69 17.75
N GLU A 59 35.96 21.68 16.54
CA GLU A 59 36.11 22.89 15.76
C GLU A 59 34.75 23.42 15.32
N LYS A 60 34.53 24.71 15.52
CA LYS A 60 33.31 25.37 15.08
C LYS A 60 33.28 25.44 13.55
N ASN A 61 32.20 24.96 12.97
CA ASN A 61 31.92 25.14 11.55
C ASN A 61 31.37 26.57 11.34
N GLU A 62 32.20 27.47 10.84
CA GLU A 62 31.81 28.86 10.61
C GLU A 62 30.98 29.03 9.33
N ASP A 63 30.99 28.05 8.43
CA ASP A 63 30.38 28.13 7.11
C ASP A 63 28.91 27.71 7.11
N GLY A 64 28.42 27.09 8.18
CA GLY A 64 27.01 26.69 8.38
C GLY A 64 26.64 25.33 7.75
N ASP A 65 27.19 24.98 6.59
CA ASP A 65 26.93 23.73 5.91
C ASP A 65 28.00 22.67 6.24
N ILE A 66 27.57 21.47 6.64
CA ILE A 66 28.45 20.36 6.99
C ILE A 66 28.24 19.25 5.96
N THR A 67 29.14 19.15 4.98
CA THR A 67 29.11 18.11 3.97
C THR A 67 30.07 16.98 4.32
N ILE A 68 29.57 15.74 4.39
CA ILE A 68 30.36 14.55 4.67
C ILE A 68 30.41 13.70 3.39
N THR A 69 31.63 13.36 2.97
CA THR A 69 31.87 12.66 1.69
C THR A 69 32.98 11.63 1.82
N GLY A 70 33.20 10.84 0.77
CA GLY A 70 34.34 9.93 0.66
C GLY A 70 33.96 8.47 0.97
N LYS A 71 34.99 7.63 1.17
CA LYS A 71 34.81 6.17 1.36
C LYS A 71 35.65 5.68 2.53
N SER A 72 35.03 4.77 3.34
CA SER A 72 35.74 4.09 4.43
C SER A 72 35.11 2.74 4.74
N ASP A 73 35.93 1.80 5.18
CA ASP A 73 35.53 0.52 5.74
C ASP A 73 35.83 0.41 7.26
N GLU A 74 36.44 1.44 7.84
CA GLU A 74 36.84 1.49 9.26
C GLU A 74 36.18 2.63 10.04
N ASN A 75 36.08 3.82 9.42
CA ASN A 75 35.69 5.05 10.12
C ASN A 75 34.17 5.21 10.21
N THR A 76 33.74 5.99 11.20
CA THR A 76 32.33 6.20 11.55
C THR A 76 31.94 7.66 11.48
N VAL A 77 30.63 7.90 11.29
CA VAL A 77 30.02 9.22 11.40
C VAL A 77 29.09 9.25 12.61
N SER A 78 29.23 10.26 13.47
CA SER A 78 28.29 10.54 14.56
C SER A 78 27.71 11.94 14.41
N VAL A 79 26.38 12.05 14.36
CA VAL A 79 25.65 13.31 14.20
C VAL A 79 24.75 13.52 15.41
N LYS A 80 24.88 14.68 16.06
CA LYS A 80 24.08 15.03 17.22
C LYS A 80 23.57 16.46 17.15
N ASP A 81 22.26 16.64 17.24
CA ASP A 81 21.61 17.96 17.19
C ASP A 81 22.10 18.84 16.04
N ALA A 82 22.27 18.25 14.83
CA ALA A 82 22.93 18.90 13.71
C ALA A 82 22.29 18.52 12.36
N ASP A 83 22.44 19.42 11.39
CA ASP A 83 22.09 19.21 10.01
C ASP A 83 23.36 18.92 9.20
N VAL A 84 23.38 17.82 8.44
CA VAL A 84 24.49 17.39 7.63
C VAL A 84 24.05 17.02 6.21
N THR A 85 24.94 17.18 5.24
CA THR A 85 24.76 16.68 3.88
C THR A 85 25.66 15.47 3.66
N PHE A 86 25.08 14.34 3.28
CA PHE A 86 25.83 13.19 2.77
C PHE A 86 25.96 13.30 1.25
N LYS A 87 27.19 13.35 0.78
CA LYS A 87 27.49 13.55 -0.63
C LYS A 87 28.44 12.48 -1.16
N ASP A 88 27.88 11.56 -1.96
CA ASP A 88 28.64 10.42 -2.51
C ASP A 88 29.40 9.66 -1.40
N LEU A 89 28.77 9.52 -0.23
CA LEU A 89 29.34 8.90 0.95
C LEU A 89 29.20 7.38 0.89
N GLU A 90 30.29 6.66 1.08
CA GLU A 90 30.31 5.19 1.15
C GLU A 90 31.01 4.74 2.43
N ILE A 91 30.26 4.11 3.34
CA ILE A 91 30.82 3.50 4.56
C ILE A 91 30.41 2.02 4.55
N ASP A 92 31.40 1.13 4.50
CA ASP A 92 31.18 -0.31 4.50
C ASP A 92 31.88 -0.99 5.69
N ARG A 93 31.18 -1.10 6.80
CA ARG A 93 31.61 -1.80 8.01
C ARG A 93 30.99 -3.18 8.15
N SER A 94 30.42 -3.73 7.08
CA SER A 94 29.74 -5.04 7.08
C SER A 94 30.64 -6.20 7.54
N ALA A 95 31.96 -6.06 7.42
CA ALA A 95 32.94 -7.03 7.88
C ALA A 95 33.14 -7.00 9.42
N SER A 96 32.68 -5.97 10.13
CA SER A 96 32.78 -5.87 11.59
C SER A 96 31.91 -6.93 12.25
N SER A 97 32.53 -7.81 13.03
CA SER A 97 31.91 -8.96 13.66
C SER A 97 31.58 -8.74 15.14
N THR A 98 31.85 -7.57 15.69
CA THR A 98 31.61 -7.24 17.08
C THR A 98 30.71 -6.04 17.25
N ALA A 99 29.72 -6.12 18.13
CA ALA A 99 28.85 -5.00 18.49
C ALA A 99 29.60 -3.85 19.21
N ALA A 100 30.87 -4.06 19.58
CA ALA A 100 31.69 -3.04 20.24
C ALA A 100 32.25 -2.00 19.26
N ASP A 101 32.21 -2.27 17.96
CA ASP A 101 32.83 -1.43 16.94
C ASP A 101 31.97 -0.20 16.54
N GLY A 102 30.72 -0.12 17.00
CA GLY A 102 29.77 0.97 16.74
C GLY A 102 29.14 0.93 15.36
N ALA A 103 28.09 1.72 15.18
CA ALA A 103 27.41 1.88 13.90
C ALA A 103 28.27 2.64 12.88
N ALA A 104 28.05 2.37 11.58
CA ALA A 104 28.67 3.16 10.51
C ALA A 104 28.26 4.63 10.59
N VAL A 105 26.96 4.89 10.80
CA VAL A 105 26.40 6.21 11.06
C VAL A 105 25.51 6.14 12.30
N SER A 106 25.78 6.98 13.28
CA SER A 106 25.00 7.13 14.51
C SER A 106 24.39 8.53 14.58
N VAL A 107 23.08 8.62 14.80
CA VAL A 107 22.34 9.89 14.84
C VAL A 107 21.60 10.02 16.16
N SER A 108 21.69 11.16 16.79
CA SER A 108 21.02 11.47 18.07
C SER A 108 20.48 12.91 18.11
N GLY A 109 19.56 13.16 19.02
CA GLY A 109 18.89 14.46 19.14
C GLY A 109 18.09 14.82 17.91
N ASN A 110 17.84 16.12 17.69
CA ASN A 110 17.18 16.62 16.49
C ASN A 110 18.19 16.82 15.38
N SER A 111 18.29 15.88 14.47
CA SER A 111 19.30 15.91 13.41
C SER A 111 18.69 15.64 12.05
N SER A 112 19.25 16.28 11.01
CA SER A 112 18.83 16.00 9.64
C SER A 112 19.99 15.58 8.75
N ILE A 113 19.71 14.70 7.80
CA ILE A 113 20.62 14.23 6.76
C ILE A 113 20.02 14.62 5.42
N GLU A 114 20.65 15.58 4.74
CA GLU A 114 20.39 15.92 3.35
C GLU A 114 21.16 14.96 2.45
N LEU A 115 20.53 14.48 1.38
CA LEU A 115 21.12 13.51 0.47
C LEU A 115 21.55 14.16 -0.83
N ASP A 116 22.84 14.12 -1.14
CA ASP A 116 23.41 14.49 -2.44
C ASP A 116 24.10 13.29 -3.08
N GLY A 117 23.81 13.04 -4.36
CA GLY A 117 24.45 11.96 -5.10
C GLY A 117 24.10 10.57 -4.56
N LYS A 118 25.04 9.63 -4.59
CA LYS A 118 24.81 8.25 -4.20
C LYS A 118 25.49 7.93 -2.86
N ASN A 119 24.70 7.65 -1.83
CA ASN A 119 25.18 7.31 -0.51
C ASN A 119 24.91 5.83 -0.19
N THR A 120 25.91 5.13 0.32
CA THR A 120 25.80 3.71 0.70
C THR A 120 26.42 3.50 2.08
N ILE A 121 25.60 3.08 3.03
CA ILE A 121 26.00 2.91 4.43
C ILE A 121 25.70 1.48 4.84
N SER A 122 26.71 0.74 5.26
CA SER A 122 26.60 -0.62 5.73
C SER A 122 27.25 -0.75 7.11
N SER A 123 26.49 -1.18 8.10
CA SER A 123 27.00 -1.41 9.47
C SER A 123 27.34 -2.88 9.71
N GLY A 124 28.16 -3.10 10.71
CA GLY A 124 28.53 -4.41 11.21
C GLY A 124 27.50 -5.01 12.17
N MET A 125 27.81 -6.17 12.72
CA MET A 125 26.95 -6.94 13.62
C MET A 125 26.43 -6.08 14.79
N GLY A 126 25.11 -6.13 15.00
CA GLY A 126 24.44 -5.46 16.13
C GLY A 126 24.04 -4.01 15.86
N HIS A 127 24.37 -3.45 14.69
CA HIS A 127 24.13 -2.03 14.40
C HIS A 127 23.24 -1.81 13.19
N ALA A 128 22.41 -0.76 13.25
CA ALA A 128 21.66 -0.31 12.10
C ALA A 128 22.57 0.38 11.07
N GLY A 129 22.16 0.34 9.80
CA GLY A 129 22.88 1.06 8.74
C GLY A 129 23.01 2.54 9.06
N ILE A 130 21.88 3.20 9.33
CA ILE A 130 21.80 4.48 10.02
C ILE A 130 21.13 4.24 11.36
N GLU A 131 21.89 4.36 12.45
CA GLU A 131 21.41 4.04 13.78
C GLU A 131 20.90 5.28 14.51
N LYS A 132 19.62 5.22 14.93
CA LYS A 132 19.04 6.18 15.88
C LYS A 132 19.54 5.79 17.27
N ALA A 133 20.48 6.57 17.79
CA ALA A 133 21.30 6.19 18.95
C ALA A 133 20.66 6.53 20.31
N ASP A 134 19.55 7.26 20.32
CA ASP A 134 18.82 7.65 21.51
C ASP A 134 17.31 7.77 21.24
N ASP A 135 16.53 7.83 22.29
CA ASP A 135 15.07 7.99 22.24
C ASP A 135 14.65 9.47 22.25
N ASN A 136 15.58 10.41 22.09
CA ASN A 136 15.31 11.83 22.14
C ASN A 136 15.50 12.49 20.76
N GLY A 137 14.55 13.33 20.39
CA GLY A 137 14.61 14.10 19.15
C GLY A 137 14.34 13.28 17.90
N THR A 138 14.18 13.94 16.78
CA THR A 138 13.80 13.36 15.49
C THR A 138 15.00 13.26 14.57
N MET A 139 15.20 12.09 13.96
CA MET A 139 16.11 11.91 12.85
C MET A 139 15.34 12.13 11.53
N THR A 140 15.79 13.11 10.74
CA THR A 140 15.17 13.42 9.44
C THR A 140 16.11 13.08 8.30
N ILE A 141 15.64 12.33 7.30
CA ILE A 141 16.32 12.10 6.02
C ILE A 141 15.53 12.86 4.95
N LYS A 142 16.22 13.70 4.18
CA LYS A 142 15.59 14.57 3.20
C LYS A 142 16.43 14.73 1.94
N ASP A 143 15.81 15.27 0.88
CA ASP A 143 16.41 15.62 -0.42
C ASP A 143 15.61 16.81 -0.94
N ASP A 144 15.93 18.01 -0.43
CA ASP A 144 15.14 19.23 -0.68
C ASP A 144 15.98 20.38 -1.29
N ASN A 145 17.26 20.16 -1.54
CA ASN A 145 18.20 21.20 -2.04
C ASN A 145 18.31 21.27 -3.57
N ASN A 146 17.48 20.55 -4.34
CA ASN A 146 17.50 20.41 -5.80
C ASN A 146 18.73 19.65 -6.37
N VAL A 147 19.49 18.96 -5.56
CA VAL A 147 20.54 18.01 -5.96
C VAL A 147 20.03 16.62 -5.66
N SER A 148 19.73 15.84 -6.70
CA SER A 148 19.14 14.49 -6.52
C SER A 148 20.04 13.59 -5.67
N GLY A 149 19.47 13.05 -4.61
CA GLY A 149 20.12 12.19 -3.65
C GLY A 149 19.53 10.79 -3.55
N SER A 150 20.37 9.83 -3.20
CA SER A 150 19.97 8.48 -2.88
C SER A 150 20.72 7.93 -1.69
N LEU A 151 20.06 7.07 -0.92
CA LEU A 151 20.63 6.38 0.22
C LEU A 151 20.33 4.89 0.13
N THR A 152 21.35 4.06 0.30
CA THR A 152 21.20 2.65 0.62
C THR A 152 21.77 2.42 2.01
N ALA A 153 20.90 2.05 2.97
CA ALA A 153 21.28 1.77 4.35
C ALA A 153 21.10 0.28 4.65
N ASN A 154 22.19 -0.39 5.00
CA ASN A 154 22.20 -1.82 5.28
C ASN A 154 22.55 -2.05 6.75
N GLY A 155 21.63 -2.64 7.50
CA GLY A 155 21.89 -3.07 8.87
C GLY A 155 22.78 -4.31 8.92
N GLY A 156 23.63 -4.40 9.93
CA GLY A 156 24.30 -5.62 10.30
C GLY A 156 23.35 -6.59 10.98
N PHE A 157 23.77 -7.84 11.21
CA PHE A 157 22.93 -8.85 11.88
C PHE A 157 22.35 -8.29 13.19
N GLY A 158 21.03 -8.20 13.28
CA GLY A 158 20.29 -7.66 14.43
C GLY A 158 20.00 -6.18 14.37
N GLY A 159 20.60 -5.41 13.45
CA GLY A 159 20.34 -3.98 13.29
C GLY A 159 19.38 -3.68 12.15
N ALA A 160 18.55 -2.66 12.28
CA ALA A 160 17.68 -2.17 11.22
C ALA A 160 18.47 -1.59 10.03
N GLY A 161 17.85 -1.45 8.87
CA GLY A 161 18.44 -0.63 7.79
C GLY A 161 18.58 0.82 8.25
N ILE A 162 17.48 1.40 8.75
CA ILE A 162 17.41 2.72 9.38
C ILE A 162 16.62 2.57 10.68
N GLY A 163 17.22 2.90 11.82
CA GLY A 163 16.53 2.83 13.12
C GLY A 163 17.35 2.20 14.23
N GLY A 164 16.79 1.20 14.92
CA GLY A 164 17.42 0.59 16.09
C GLY A 164 18.54 -0.40 15.76
N GLY A 165 19.57 -0.43 16.59
CA GLY A 165 20.53 -1.53 16.67
C GLY A 165 19.90 -2.76 17.33
N ASN A 166 20.73 -3.78 17.63
CA ASN A 166 20.27 -5.05 18.24
C ASN A 166 19.41 -4.84 19.49
N GLY A 167 18.12 -5.23 19.43
CA GLY A 167 17.14 -5.10 20.51
C GLY A 167 16.70 -3.70 20.83
N ALA A 168 17.14 -2.70 20.08
CA ALA A 168 16.75 -1.32 20.28
C ALA A 168 15.55 -0.93 19.42
N ASP A 169 14.74 -0.02 19.94
CA ASP A 169 13.64 0.58 19.19
C ASP A 169 14.18 1.50 18.08
N GLY A 170 13.42 1.63 17.00
CA GLY A 170 13.63 2.61 15.96
C GLY A 170 12.47 3.59 15.96
N SER A 171 12.63 4.72 16.64
CA SER A 171 11.57 5.70 16.82
C SER A 171 11.96 7.09 16.31
N ASP A 172 10.93 7.95 16.15
CA ASP A 172 11.12 9.34 15.75
C ASP A 172 11.92 9.52 14.45
N ILE A 173 11.55 8.74 13.43
CA ILE A 173 12.20 8.74 12.13
C ILE A 173 11.32 9.43 11.10
N THR A 174 11.87 10.44 10.42
CA THR A 174 11.17 11.14 9.33
C THR A 174 11.95 10.98 8.01
N ILE A 175 11.27 10.56 6.95
CA ILE A 175 11.81 10.57 5.58
C ILE A 175 10.92 11.51 4.75
N SER A 176 11.48 12.62 4.31
CA SER A 176 10.74 13.64 3.56
C SER A 176 11.18 13.79 2.10
N GLY A 177 12.18 13.02 1.65
CA GLY A 177 12.66 13.06 0.26
C GLY A 177 13.71 12.00 -0.05
N GLY A 178 14.17 12.01 -1.31
CA GLY A 178 15.24 11.14 -1.82
C GLY A 178 14.78 9.75 -2.26
N ASN A 179 15.73 9.02 -2.87
CA ASN A 179 15.55 7.60 -3.17
C ASN A 179 16.22 6.80 -2.05
N VAL A 180 15.40 6.30 -1.11
CA VAL A 180 15.89 5.61 0.09
C VAL A 180 15.64 4.11 -0.02
N THR A 181 16.69 3.32 0.14
CA THR A 181 16.59 1.86 0.30
C THR A 181 17.14 1.48 1.68
N ALA A 182 16.30 0.90 2.52
CA ALA A 182 16.65 0.46 3.86
C ALA A 182 16.51 -1.06 3.95
N ASN A 183 17.61 -1.74 4.22
CA ASN A 183 17.68 -3.19 4.32
C ASN A 183 17.98 -3.59 5.77
N GLY A 184 17.04 -4.23 6.44
CA GLY A 184 17.25 -4.80 7.77
C GLY A 184 18.24 -5.95 7.73
N GLY A 185 19.14 -6.00 8.68
CA GLY A 185 20.07 -7.09 8.85
C GLY A 185 19.43 -8.24 9.65
N GLY A 186 19.79 -9.47 9.34
CA GLY A 186 19.32 -10.67 10.05
C GLY A 186 17.79 -10.70 10.22
N HIS A 187 17.32 -10.33 11.38
CA HIS A 187 15.91 -10.39 11.78
C HIS A 187 15.31 -9.01 12.10
N ALA A 188 15.99 -7.93 11.76
CA ALA A 188 15.58 -6.57 12.09
C ALA A 188 14.69 -5.94 11.02
N ALA A 189 14.04 -4.85 11.32
CA ALA A 189 13.22 -4.11 10.38
C ALA A 189 14.05 -3.44 9.27
N GLY A 190 13.46 -3.20 8.11
CA GLY A 190 14.03 -2.32 7.09
C GLY A 190 14.15 -0.89 7.65
N ILE A 191 13.03 -0.34 8.11
CA ILE A 191 12.97 0.95 8.84
C ILE A 191 12.24 0.68 10.15
N GLY A 192 12.89 0.94 11.29
CA GLY A 192 12.30 0.78 12.61
C GLY A 192 13.16 -0.02 13.57
N GLY A 193 12.58 -1.05 14.24
CA GLY A 193 13.24 -1.75 15.33
C GLY A 193 14.32 -2.75 14.92
N GLY A 194 15.32 -2.89 15.76
CA GLY A 194 16.30 -3.96 15.67
C GLY A 194 15.77 -5.29 16.21
N SER A 195 16.43 -6.40 15.91
CA SER A 195 16.06 -7.70 16.46
C SER A 195 16.84 -8.06 17.73
N SER A 196 16.27 -8.93 18.55
CA SER A 196 16.95 -9.44 19.74
C SER A 196 16.84 -10.95 19.84
N SER A 197 17.95 -11.59 20.21
CA SER A 197 18.00 -13.03 20.51
C SER A 197 17.78 -13.36 22.00
N SER A 198 17.55 -12.39 22.86
CA SER A 198 17.47 -12.55 24.33
C SER A 198 16.33 -11.76 24.99
N SER A 199 15.65 -10.92 24.24
CA SER A 199 14.51 -10.08 24.68
C SER A 199 13.49 -9.95 23.56
N GLY A 200 12.44 -9.15 23.75
CA GLY A 200 11.55 -8.76 22.66
C GLY A 200 12.30 -8.03 21.55
N GLY A 201 11.78 -8.08 20.33
CA GLY A 201 12.27 -7.28 19.22
C GLY A 201 12.05 -5.78 19.49
N GLY A 202 12.92 -4.94 18.96
CA GLY A 202 12.76 -3.49 19.02
C GLY A 202 11.50 -3.06 18.27
N ASN A 203 10.81 -2.06 18.80
CA ASN A 203 9.63 -1.47 18.17
C ASN A 203 10.04 -0.51 17.04
N GLY A 204 9.17 -0.38 16.05
CA GLY A 204 9.22 0.72 15.12
C GLY A 204 8.07 1.68 15.41
N SER A 205 8.36 2.84 15.94
CA SER A 205 7.33 3.79 16.35
C SER A 205 7.60 5.21 15.86
N ASP A 206 6.54 5.99 15.72
CA ASP A 206 6.66 7.40 15.33
C ASP A 206 7.47 7.59 14.02
N ILE A 207 7.16 6.74 13.03
CA ILE A 207 7.83 6.75 11.72
C ILE A 207 6.97 7.53 10.74
N THR A 208 7.53 8.60 10.17
CA THR A 208 6.84 9.43 9.18
C THR A 208 7.56 9.40 7.84
N ILE A 209 6.84 9.03 6.77
CA ILE A 209 7.33 9.11 5.39
C ILE A 209 6.41 10.07 4.62
N SER A 210 6.93 11.26 4.29
CA SER A 210 6.15 12.33 3.66
C SER A 210 6.65 12.74 2.28
N GLY A 211 7.66 12.06 1.76
CA GLY A 211 8.22 12.32 0.43
C GLY A 211 9.20 11.23 0.00
N GLY A 212 9.59 11.30 -1.27
CA GLY A 212 10.59 10.41 -1.86
C GLY A 212 10.06 9.06 -2.34
N ASN A 213 11.01 8.24 -2.77
CA ASN A 213 10.78 6.86 -3.19
C ASN A 213 11.51 5.94 -2.20
N VAL A 214 10.74 5.31 -1.32
CA VAL A 214 11.27 4.54 -0.20
C VAL A 214 11.04 3.05 -0.43
N THR A 215 12.11 2.27 -0.37
CA THR A 215 12.07 0.80 -0.34
C THR A 215 12.59 0.32 1.00
N ALA A 216 11.77 -0.37 1.75
CA ALA A 216 12.10 -0.91 3.07
C ALA A 216 11.97 -2.44 3.05
N ASN A 217 13.07 -3.12 3.21
CA ASN A 217 13.14 -4.57 3.22
C ASN A 217 13.50 -5.05 4.64
N GLY A 218 12.58 -5.76 5.28
CA GLY A 218 12.86 -6.45 6.53
C GLY A 218 13.90 -7.56 6.38
N GLY A 219 14.68 -7.79 7.39
CA GLY A 219 15.47 -9.00 7.53
C GLY A 219 14.57 -10.23 7.71
N THR A 220 15.12 -11.41 7.96
CA THR A 220 14.40 -12.71 7.89
C THR A 220 13.06 -12.75 8.64
N ALA A 221 12.88 -12.00 9.71
CA ALA A 221 11.63 -11.96 10.48
C ALA A 221 11.29 -10.54 10.99
N GLY A 222 11.92 -9.53 10.44
CA GLY A 222 11.63 -8.12 10.71
C GLY A 222 10.62 -7.55 9.75
N ALA A 223 9.85 -6.56 10.15
CA ALA A 223 8.95 -5.82 9.27
C ALA A 223 9.72 -5.05 8.18
N GLY A 224 9.08 -4.79 7.04
CA GLY A 224 9.61 -3.81 6.10
C GLY A 224 9.74 -2.45 6.78
N ILE A 225 8.62 -1.95 7.34
CA ILE A 225 8.56 -0.74 8.16
C ILE A 225 7.86 -1.10 9.47
N GLY A 226 8.55 -0.95 10.60
CA GLY A 226 7.97 -1.23 11.92
C GLY A 226 8.86 -2.06 12.83
N GLY A 227 8.33 -3.14 13.40
CA GLY A 227 9.04 -3.93 14.42
C GLY A 227 10.11 -4.89 13.89
N GLY A 228 11.13 -5.12 14.69
CA GLY A 228 12.10 -6.21 14.53
C GLY A 228 11.58 -7.51 15.13
N ASP A 229 12.35 -8.60 14.98
CA ASP A 229 12.04 -9.90 15.56
C ASP A 229 12.53 -10.04 16.99
N GLY A 230 11.76 -10.73 17.85
CA GLY A 230 12.16 -11.12 19.21
C GLY A 230 12.70 -12.53 19.28
N ASP A 231 13.07 -12.98 20.48
CA ASP A 231 13.53 -14.34 20.73
C ASP A 231 12.39 -15.35 20.68
N ALA A 232 12.23 -16.02 19.54
CA ALA A 232 11.23 -17.06 19.36
C ALA A 232 11.41 -18.29 20.29
N ALA A 233 12.60 -18.52 20.84
CA ALA A 233 12.88 -19.69 21.66
C ALA A 233 12.31 -19.58 23.09
N ASN A 234 12.10 -18.35 23.58
CA ASN A 234 11.56 -18.07 24.92
C ASN A 234 10.06 -17.75 24.95
N GLY A 235 9.40 -17.65 23.79
CA GLY A 235 7.97 -17.30 23.67
C GLY A 235 6.98 -18.29 24.32
N LEU A 236 7.45 -19.40 24.90
CA LEU A 236 6.61 -20.36 25.63
C LEU A 236 6.32 -19.95 27.10
N ASN A 237 6.98 -18.93 27.63
CA ASN A 237 6.77 -18.46 28.99
C ASN A 237 5.93 -17.17 29.01
N LYS A 238 4.64 -17.33 28.94
CA LYS A 238 3.61 -16.32 28.70
C LYS A 238 3.21 -15.45 29.88
N GLU A 239 4.03 -15.27 30.89
CA GLU A 239 3.73 -14.33 31.98
C GLU A 239 4.38 -12.93 31.80
N SER A 240 5.10 -12.70 30.70
CA SER A 240 5.65 -11.37 30.41
C SER A 240 5.45 -10.98 28.95
N ASP A 241 4.84 -9.86 28.68
CA ASP A 241 4.63 -9.14 27.41
C ASP A 241 5.93 -8.84 26.62
N SER A 242 7.07 -9.41 26.99
CA SER A 242 8.39 -8.90 26.62
C SER A 242 9.21 -9.78 25.67
N THR A 243 8.66 -10.86 25.12
CA THR A 243 9.43 -11.82 24.27
C THR A 243 8.90 -11.98 22.85
N GLY A 244 7.84 -11.23 22.46
CA GLY A 244 7.32 -11.20 21.09
C GLY A 244 8.17 -10.34 20.17
N GLY A 245 7.82 -10.33 18.88
CA GLY A 245 8.37 -9.39 17.93
C GLY A 245 8.02 -7.94 18.30
N GLY A 246 8.81 -7.02 17.81
CA GLY A 246 8.59 -5.59 18.00
C GLY A 246 7.30 -5.15 17.33
N ARG A 247 6.66 -4.16 17.92
CA ARG A 247 5.44 -3.53 17.39
C ARG A 247 5.76 -2.52 16.29
N GLY A 248 4.83 -2.37 15.35
CA GLY A 248 4.79 -1.21 14.47
C GLY A 248 3.71 -0.26 14.93
N SER A 249 4.04 0.96 15.37
CA SER A 249 3.05 1.91 15.88
C SER A 249 3.29 3.35 15.43
N ASN A 250 2.21 4.14 15.30
CA ASN A 250 2.28 5.53 14.86
C ASN A 250 3.08 5.69 13.55
N ILE A 251 2.78 4.84 12.56
CA ILE A 251 3.42 4.88 11.25
C ILE A 251 2.56 5.74 10.32
N THR A 252 3.11 6.84 9.83
CA THR A 252 2.42 7.77 8.93
C THR A 252 3.12 7.81 7.57
N ILE A 253 2.38 7.50 6.50
CA ILE A 253 2.85 7.62 5.11
C ILE A 253 1.94 8.61 4.40
N SER A 254 2.50 9.69 3.86
CA SER A 254 1.69 10.76 3.29
C SER A 254 2.39 11.45 2.11
N GLY A 255 1.60 12.18 1.30
CA GLY A 255 2.09 13.03 0.22
C GLY A 255 1.94 12.42 -1.17
N LYS A 256 1.40 13.22 -2.11
CA LYS A 256 1.01 12.78 -3.47
C LYS A 256 2.12 12.17 -4.32
N ASN A 257 3.37 12.51 -4.04
CA ASN A 257 4.54 12.00 -4.76
C ASN A 257 5.32 10.98 -3.94
N THR A 258 4.81 10.59 -2.79
CA THR A 258 5.43 9.59 -1.92
C THR A 258 5.11 8.20 -2.45
N ILE A 259 6.17 7.43 -2.70
CA ILE A 259 6.07 6.04 -3.14
C ILE A 259 6.80 5.17 -2.12
N VAL A 260 6.08 4.24 -1.53
CA VAL A 260 6.64 3.31 -0.54
C VAL A 260 6.47 1.87 -1.00
N LYS A 261 7.55 1.13 -0.99
CA LYS A 261 7.57 -0.32 -1.13
C LYS A 261 8.11 -0.93 0.16
N ALA A 262 7.27 -1.69 0.86
CA ALA A 262 7.64 -2.34 2.12
C ALA A 262 7.50 -3.87 1.98
N GLU A 263 8.60 -4.57 2.19
CA GLU A 263 8.66 -6.03 2.16
C GLU A 263 9.02 -6.52 3.56
N GLY A 264 8.10 -7.23 4.20
CA GLY A 264 8.41 -7.94 5.45
C GLY A 264 9.36 -9.11 5.21
N GLY A 265 10.11 -9.51 6.21
CA GLY A 265 10.78 -10.81 6.22
C GLY A 265 9.77 -11.94 6.43
N ALA A 266 10.25 -13.17 6.46
CA ALA A 266 9.41 -14.32 6.76
C ALA A 266 8.66 -14.13 8.09
N GLU A 267 7.36 -14.39 8.10
CA GLU A 267 6.50 -14.26 9.29
C GLU A 267 6.33 -12.81 9.80
N ALA A 268 6.80 -11.78 9.09
CA ALA A 268 6.66 -10.38 9.47
C ALA A 268 5.76 -9.60 8.51
N ALA A 269 5.21 -8.49 8.99
CA ALA A 269 4.40 -7.61 8.16
C ALA A 269 5.25 -6.79 7.17
N GLY A 270 4.66 -6.42 6.04
CA GLY A 270 5.28 -5.41 5.18
C GLY A 270 5.38 -4.08 5.91
N ILE A 271 4.26 -3.57 6.44
CA ILE A 271 4.19 -2.39 7.33
C ILE A 271 3.50 -2.83 8.62
N GLY A 272 4.18 -2.72 9.76
CA GLY A 272 3.60 -3.05 11.07
C GLY A 272 4.50 -3.91 11.95
N GLY A 273 3.97 -5.04 12.46
CA GLY A 273 4.70 -5.89 13.40
C GLY A 273 5.80 -6.73 12.78
N GLY A 274 6.91 -6.91 13.49
CA GLY A 274 7.82 -8.02 13.25
C GLY A 274 7.16 -9.36 13.58
N ARG A 275 7.87 -10.49 13.45
CA ARG A 275 7.33 -11.81 13.76
C ARG A 275 6.66 -11.84 15.14
N SER A 276 5.38 -12.21 15.21
CA SER A 276 4.54 -12.17 16.42
C SER A 276 4.35 -10.78 17.04
N GLY A 277 4.71 -9.72 16.32
CA GLY A 277 4.51 -8.34 16.77
C GLY A 277 3.16 -7.79 16.33
N ASP A 278 2.54 -6.97 17.18
CA ASP A 278 1.31 -6.25 16.85
C ASP A 278 1.58 -5.05 15.95
N ALA A 279 0.51 -4.50 15.39
CA ALA A 279 0.54 -3.18 14.81
C ALA A 279 -0.55 -2.29 15.42
N ASP A 280 -0.28 -1.00 15.50
CA ASP A 280 -1.23 -0.01 16.01
C ASP A 280 -1.00 1.33 15.33
N THR A 281 -2.06 2.02 14.99
CA THR A 281 -2.05 3.35 14.40
C THR A 281 -1.14 3.46 13.17
N ILE A 282 -1.65 2.96 12.05
CA ILE A 282 -1.03 3.13 10.73
C ILE A 282 -1.91 4.06 9.90
N GLU A 283 -1.36 5.18 9.47
CA GLU A 283 -2.03 6.16 8.63
C GLU A 283 -1.35 6.28 7.27
N ILE A 284 -2.11 6.06 6.18
CA ILE A 284 -1.63 6.17 4.80
C ILE A 284 -2.53 7.16 4.07
N THR A 285 -1.98 8.30 3.65
CA THR A 285 -2.76 9.38 3.04
C THR A 285 -2.09 9.91 1.77
N ASP A 286 -2.87 10.15 0.70
CA ASP A 286 -2.40 10.81 -0.53
C ASP A 286 -1.09 10.21 -1.12
N SER A 287 -0.86 8.91 -1.00
CA SER A 287 0.42 8.28 -1.35
C SER A 287 0.23 6.98 -2.14
N THR A 288 1.31 6.46 -2.70
CA THR A 288 1.32 5.14 -3.33
C THR A 288 2.10 4.15 -2.46
N VAL A 289 1.45 3.07 -2.03
CA VAL A 289 2.05 2.07 -1.13
C VAL A 289 1.89 0.67 -1.69
N ILE A 290 2.99 -0.07 -1.75
CA ILE A 290 3.01 -1.52 -2.01
C ILE A 290 3.60 -2.18 -0.78
N SER A 291 2.85 -3.08 -0.15
CA SER A 291 3.26 -3.70 1.10
C SER A 291 2.95 -5.19 1.11
N ASN A 292 3.96 -6.01 1.37
CA ASN A 292 3.83 -7.46 1.37
C ASN A 292 4.39 -8.08 2.65
N GLY A 293 3.59 -8.97 3.24
CA GLY A 293 4.04 -9.90 4.26
C GLY A 293 4.47 -11.22 3.63
N HIS A 294 5.58 -11.81 4.06
CA HIS A 294 6.13 -13.03 3.47
C HIS A 294 6.07 -14.24 4.41
N ASP A 295 6.11 -15.43 3.81
CA ASP A 295 6.11 -16.73 4.49
C ASP A 295 7.51 -17.37 4.46
N SER A 296 7.80 -18.19 5.46
CA SER A 296 9.00 -19.03 5.58
C SER A 296 8.80 -20.48 5.13
N ASP A 297 7.91 -20.76 4.18
CA ASP A 297 7.49 -22.11 3.76
C ASP A 297 6.69 -22.90 4.82
N ASN A 298 6.34 -22.28 5.94
CA ASN A 298 5.59 -22.88 7.04
C ASN A 298 4.11 -22.52 7.08
N GLY A 299 3.62 -21.66 6.18
CA GLY A 299 2.25 -21.17 6.15
C GLY A 299 1.97 -20.05 7.17
N ASN A 300 2.99 -19.31 7.62
CA ASN A 300 2.92 -18.35 8.71
C ASN A 300 3.35 -16.95 8.27
N SER A 301 2.68 -16.31 7.36
CA SER A 301 3.07 -14.94 7.00
C SER A 301 2.49 -13.88 7.95
N GLY A 302 3.16 -12.75 8.05
CA GLY A 302 2.57 -11.51 8.53
C GLY A 302 1.60 -10.91 7.52
N ALA A 303 0.88 -9.89 7.93
CA ALA A 303 0.00 -9.14 7.05
C ALA A 303 0.80 -8.29 6.04
N GLY A 304 0.18 -7.95 4.91
CA GLY A 304 0.74 -6.89 4.06
C GLY A 304 0.88 -5.59 4.85
N ILE A 305 -0.21 -5.11 5.44
CA ILE A 305 -0.23 -3.98 6.38
C ILE A 305 -0.92 -4.45 7.65
N GLY A 306 -0.18 -4.47 8.78
CA GLY A 306 -0.75 -4.86 10.07
C GLY A 306 0.15 -5.75 10.91
N GLY A 307 -0.43 -6.82 11.50
CA GLY A 307 0.27 -7.67 12.45
C GLY A 307 1.27 -8.64 11.80
N GLY A 308 2.32 -8.98 12.52
CA GLY A 308 3.24 -10.05 12.16
C GLY A 308 2.61 -11.43 12.29
N GLY A 309 3.13 -12.43 11.59
CA GLY A 309 2.70 -13.82 11.62
C GLY A 309 3.27 -14.58 12.82
N PHE A 310 2.75 -15.78 13.02
CA PHE A 310 3.18 -16.67 14.10
C PHE A 310 4.59 -17.24 13.86
N GLY A 311 5.44 -17.17 14.86
CA GLY A 311 6.76 -17.80 14.86
C GLY A 311 6.78 -19.20 15.47
N ALA A 312 7.72 -20.03 15.06
CA ALA A 312 7.87 -21.43 15.53
C ALA A 312 8.05 -21.60 17.05
N GLY A 313 8.23 -20.52 17.81
CA GLY A 313 8.40 -20.52 19.26
C GLY A 313 7.12 -20.36 20.08
N GLY A 314 5.93 -20.25 19.49
CA GLY A 314 4.66 -20.25 20.21
C GLY A 314 4.08 -18.88 20.53
N GLY A 315 4.59 -17.78 19.98
CA GLY A 315 3.94 -16.47 20.06
C GLY A 315 2.60 -16.42 19.27
N ALA A 316 1.62 -15.62 19.68
CA ALA A 316 0.45 -15.35 18.87
C ALA A 316 0.83 -14.56 17.61
N GLY A 317 0.06 -14.71 16.55
CA GLY A 317 0.12 -13.76 15.45
C GLY A 317 -0.35 -12.39 15.91
N GLY A 318 0.34 -11.33 15.46
CA GLY A 318 0.06 -9.97 15.86
C GLY A 318 -1.36 -9.54 15.49
N GLY A 319 -2.06 -8.94 16.43
CA GLY A 319 -3.29 -8.21 16.21
C GLY A 319 -3.04 -6.84 15.59
N ILE A 320 -4.13 -6.17 15.24
CA ILE A 320 -4.06 -4.81 14.74
C ILE A 320 -5.24 -4.00 15.25
N SER A 321 -4.96 -2.76 15.60
CA SER A 321 -5.98 -1.73 15.80
C SER A 321 -5.60 -0.49 14.99
N ASN A 322 -6.63 0.23 14.52
CA ASN A 322 -6.51 1.59 14.00
C ASN A 322 -5.63 1.74 12.73
N ILE A 323 -6.06 1.11 11.62
CA ILE A 323 -5.53 1.44 10.29
C ILE A 323 -6.43 2.47 9.62
N THR A 324 -5.86 3.57 9.14
CA THR A 324 -6.54 4.55 8.30
C THR A 324 -5.85 4.69 6.96
N ILE A 325 -6.59 4.44 5.88
CA ILE A 325 -6.14 4.67 4.51
C ILE A 325 -7.05 5.74 3.90
N LYS A 326 -6.46 6.84 3.44
CA LYS A 326 -7.22 7.96 2.91
C LYS A 326 -6.63 8.47 1.61
N ASP A 327 -7.47 8.55 0.54
CA ASP A 327 -7.09 9.11 -0.76
C ASP A 327 -5.77 8.56 -1.34
N ALA A 328 -5.40 7.32 -0.98
CA ALA A 328 -4.14 6.67 -1.34
C ALA A 328 -4.34 5.53 -2.35
N ASP A 329 -3.27 5.17 -3.08
CA ASP A 329 -3.22 3.99 -3.94
C ASP A 329 -2.41 2.90 -3.23
N VAL A 330 -3.12 1.92 -2.63
CA VAL A 330 -2.52 0.90 -1.78
C VAL A 330 -2.69 -0.49 -2.39
N THR A 331 -1.58 -1.20 -2.52
CA THR A 331 -1.59 -2.64 -2.79
C THR A 331 -0.96 -3.37 -1.62
N ALA A 332 -1.73 -4.18 -0.94
CA ALA A 332 -1.29 -4.95 0.22
C ALA A 332 -1.53 -6.45 0.01
N GLY A 333 -0.54 -7.25 0.25
CA GLY A 333 -0.61 -8.71 0.07
C GLY A 333 0.09 -9.48 1.18
N ALA A 334 -0.35 -10.73 1.36
CA ALA A 334 0.35 -11.70 2.20
C ALA A 334 0.45 -13.04 1.46
N ASP A 335 1.52 -13.79 1.71
CA ASP A 335 1.77 -15.07 1.02
C ASP A 335 0.94 -16.21 1.60
N ALA A 336 0.93 -16.37 2.93
CA ALA A 336 0.17 -17.43 3.60
C ALA A 336 -0.17 -17.06 5.06
N GLY A 337 -1.38 -17.28 5.49
CA GLY A 337 -1.80 -17.11 6.88
C GLY A 337 -2.03 -15.67 7.36
N GLY A 338 -1.45 -14.66 6.72
CA GLY A 338 -1.65 -13.24 7.02
C GLY A 338 -2.72 -12.59 6.16
N ALA A 339 -3.42 -11.58 6.67
CA ALA A 339 -4.33 -10.77 5.90
C ALA A 339 -3.59 -9.82 4.93
N GLY A 340 -4.24 -9.41 3.84
CA GLY A 340 -3.70 -8.32 3.01
C GLY A 340 -3.55 -7.04 3.84
N ILE A 341 -4.64 -6.61 4.48
CA ILE A 341 -4.69 -5.52 5.46
C ILE A 341 -5.37 -6.07 6.70
N GLY A 342 -4.65 -6.14 7.83
CA GLY A 342 -5.22 -6.66 9.06
C GLY A 342 -4.25 -7.48 9.91
N SER A 343 -4.74 -8.57 10.53
CA SER A 343 -3.89 -9.36 11.43
C SER A 343 -3.01 -10.37 10.69
N GLY A 344 -1.91 -10.73 11.33
CA GLY A 344 -1.08 -11.85 10.92
C GLY A 344 -1.72 -13.21 11.26
N ASN A 345 -1.00 -14.30 10.98
CA ASN A 345 -1.43 -15.66 11.29
C ASN A 345 -1.46 -15.92 12.80
N ALA A 346 -2.62 -16.23 13.37
CA ALA A 346 -2.83 -16.48 14.79
C ALA A 346 -2.86 -17.98 15.18
N SER A 347 -2.51 -18.91 14.28
CA SER A 347 -2.76 -20.34 14.45
C SER A 347 -1.90 -21.07 15.50
N GLY A 348 -0.75 -20.53 15.85
CA GLY A 348 0.22 -21.27 16.62
C GLY A 348 -0.20 -21.63 18.03
N LEU A 349 -0.96 -20.80 18.67
CA LEU A 349 -1.36 -21.02 20.06
C LEU A 349 -2.50 -22.02 20.22
N ILE A 350 -3.44 -22.03 19.28
CA ILE A 350 -4.59 -22.94 19.34
C ILE A 350 -4.16 -24.39 19.14
N ILE A 351 -3.08 -24.64 18.39
CA ILE A 351 -2.53 -26.00 18.19
C ILE A 351 -1.95 -26.55 19.50
N TYR A 352 -1.30 -25.68 20.28
CA TYR A 352 -0.64 -26.09 21.54
C TYR A 352 -1.53 -25.86 22.78
N TYR A 353 -2.48 -24.94 22.74
CA TYR A 353 -3.37 -24.58 23.84
C TYR A 353 -4.83 -24.46 23.33
N PRO A 354 -5.60 -25.54 23.34
CA PRO A 354 -6.95 -25.58 22.76
C PRO A 354 -7.95 -24.56 23.34
N ASN A 355 -7.72 -24.07 24.54
CA ASN A 355 -8.57 -23.08 25.24
C ASN A 355 -8.05 -21.64 25.14
N TRP A 356 -7.00 -21.41 24.35
CA TRP A 356 -6.34 -20.11 24.27
C TRP A 356 -7.27 -18.97 23.84
N LYS A 357 -8.15 -19.23 22.84
CA LYS A 357 -9.09 -18.23 22.33
C LYS A 357 -10.11 -17.78 23.40
N ASP A 358 -10.43 -18.64 24.38
CA ASP A 358 -11.33 -18.30 25.48
C ASP A 358 -10.64 -17.40 26.54
N GLU A 359 -9.33 -17.54 26.68
CA GLU A 359 -8.52 -16.78 27.65
C GLU A 359 -7.96 -15.48 27.02
N HIS A 360 -7.80 -15.41 25.68
CA HIS A 360 -7.23 -14.30 24.92
C HIS A 360 -8.09 -13.96 23.69
N PRO A 361 -9.29 -13.43 23.88
CA PRO A 361 -10.27 -13.22 22.81
C PRO A 361 -9.84 -12.19 21.74
N ASN A 362 -8.88 -11.33 22.06
CA ASN A 362 -8.45 -10.23 21.19
C ASN A 362 -7.15 -10.52 20.39
N GLU A 363 -6.52 -11.67 20.60
CA GLU A 363 -5.31 -12.01 19.84
C GLU A 363 -5.64 -12.43 18.42
N GLY A 364 -4.87 -11.91 17.46
CA GLY A 364 -5.11 -12.12 16.03
C GLY A 364 -6.35 -11.42 15.48
N VAL A 365 -6.96 -10.50 16.23
CA VAL A 365 -8.11 -9.70 15.78
C VAL A 365 -7.59 -8.51 14.98
N ALA A 366 -8.29 -8.21 13.89
CA ALA A 366 -8.13 -6.98 13.14
C ALA A 366 -9.36 -6.09 13.39
N SER A 367 -9.14 -4.91 13.97
CA SER A 367 -10.23 -3.97 14.25
C SER A 367 -9.89 -2.54 13.83
N ASP A 368 -10.91 -1.71 13.77
CA ASP A 368 -10.77 -0.28 13.49
C ASP A 368 -10.04 0.03 12.17
N ILE A 369 -10.42 -0.66 11.09
CA ILE A 369 -9.87 -0.41 9.76
C ILE A 369 -10.77 0.57 9.02
N THR A 370 -10.25 1.75 8.69
CA THR A 370 -10.98 2.76 7.91
C THR A 370 -10.30 3.01 6.56
N ILE A 371 -11.07 2.87 5.47
CA ILE A 371 -10.66 3.21 4.11
C ILE A 371 -11.59 4.30 3.59
N SER A 372 -11.04 5.47 3.26
CA SER A 372 -11.79 6.65 2.84
C SER A 372 -11.19 7.22 1.55
N GLY A 373 -11.92 7.11 0.44
CA GLY A 373 -11.38 7.51 -0.86
C GLY A 373 -10.24 6.62 -1.36
N GLY A 374 -9.61 7.03 -2.46
CA GLY A 374 -8.47 6.33 -3.04
C GLY A 374 -8.77 4.95 -3.62
N ARG A 375 -7.72 4.20 -3.91
CA ARG A 375 -7.80 2.84 -4.42
C ARG A 375 -7.05 1.88 -3.51
N VAL A 376 -7.72 0.79 -3.09
CA VAL A 376 -7.11 -0.23 -2.24
C VAL A 376 -7.29 -1.61 -2.86
N LYS A 377 -6.20 -2.32 -3.05
CA LYS A 377 -6.19 -3.73 -3.41
C LYS A 377 -5.56 -4.53 -2.28
N ALA A 378 -6.35 -5.37 -1.65
CA ALA A 378 -5.91 -6.22 -0.54
C ALA A 378 -6.09 -7.71 -0.90
N SER A 379 -5.05 -8.50 -0.71
CA SER A 379 -5.07 -9.95 -0.97
C SER A 379 -4.54 -10.69 0.25
N GLY A 380 -5.40 -11.48 0.87
CA GLY A 380 -4.99 -12.38 1.95
C GLY A 380 -4.20 -13.56 1.44
N GLY A 381 -3.28 -14.05 2.24
CA GLY A 381 -2.62 -15.32 2.04
C GLY A 381 -3.56 -16.51 2.29
N ASP A 382 -3.10 -17.73 2.06
CA ASP A 382 -3.90 -18.93 2.35
C ASP A 382 -4.49 -18.84 3.78
N ASP A 383 -5.73 -19.23 3.94
CA ASP A 383 -6.47 -19.20 5.21
C ASP A 383 -6.87 -17.80 5.75
N SER A 384 -6.63 -16.68 5.02
CA SER A 384 -6.78 -15.32 5.57
C SER A 384 -7.72 -14.44 4.76
N ALA A 385 -8.24 -13.38 5.38
CA ALA A 385 -9.05 -12.38 4.70
C ALA A 385 -8.20 -11.45 3.81
N GLY A 386 -8.83 -10.87 2.78
CA GLY A 386 -8.23 -9.75 2.04
C GLY A 386 -8.05 -8.55 2.97
N ILE A 387 -9.14 -8.14 3.64
CA ILE A 387 -9.16 -7.09 4.67
C ILE A 387 -9.78 -7.69 5.93
N GLY A 388 -9.06 -7.69 7.04
CA GLY A 388 -9.52 -8.20 8.33
C GLY A 388 -8.63 -9.26 8.95
N GLY A 389 -9.19 -10.42 9.32
CA GLY A 389 -8.46 -11.45 10.07
C GLY A 389 -7.48 -12.28 9.25
N GLY A 390 -6.33 -12.56 9.80
CA GLY A 390 -5.45 -13.63 9.37
C GLY A 390 -6.02 -15.01 9.75
N TYR A 391 -5.24 -16.09 9.57
CA TYR A 391 -5.66 -17.44 9.95
C TYR A 391 -6.08 -17.50 11.43
N LEU A 392 -7.30 -17.94 11.70
CA LEU A 392 -8.01 -17.96 12.99
C LEU A 392 -8.31 -16.55 13.57
N GLY A 393 -7.95 -15.50 12.86
CA GLY A 393 -8.25 -14.12 13.21
C GLY A 393 -9.63 -13.66 12.74
N SER A 394 -10.28 -12.82 13.53
CA SER A 394 -11.52 -12.15 13.19
C SER A 394 -11.24 -10.74 12.63
N GLY A 395 -12.16 -10.23 11.81
CA GLY A 395 -12.15 -8.85 11.34
C GLY A 395 -13.40 -8.11 11.80
N SER A 396 -13.23 -6.99 12.50
CA SER A 396 -14.36 -6.19 13.00
C SER A 396 -14.12 -4.70 12.81
N ASP A 397 -15.18 -3.91 12.94
CA ASP A 397 -15.13 -2.45 12.86
C ASP A 397 -14.43 -1.94 11.59
N ILE A 398 -14.82 -2.52 10.43
CA ILE A 398 -14.26 -2.19 9.13
C ILE A 398 -15.16 -1.17 8.45
N THR A 399 -14.64 0.03 8.16
CA THR A 399 -15.38 1.11 7.50
C THR A 399 -14.76 1.44 6.15
N ILE A 400 -15.55 1.41 5.08
CA ILE A 400 -15.16 1.81 3.71
C ILE A 400 -16.11 2.90 3.25
N LYS A 401 -15.57 4.07 2.87
CA LYS A 401 -16.40 5.26 2.60
C LYS A 401 -15.74 6.26 1.64
N ASP A 402 -16.53 7.31 1.31
CA ASP A 402 -16.03 8.53 0.64
C ASP A 402 -15.44 8.25 -0.77
N ASN A 403 -16.14 7.50 -1.60
CA ASN A 403 -15.74 7.09 -2.96
C ASN A 403 -14.47 6.21 -3.00
N ALA A 404 -14.23 5.40 -1.99
CA ALA A 404 -13.17 4.42 -2.02
C ALA A 404 -13.44 3.36 -3.10
N ASP A 405 -12.39 2.96 -3.84
CA ASP A 405 -12.40 1.86 -4.80
C ASP A 405 -11.60 0.69 -4.22
N VAL A 406 -12.32 -0.32 -3.68
CA VAL A 406 -11.70 -1.39 -2.90
C VAL A 406 -11.87 -2.74 -3.59
N THR A 407 -10.76 -3.44 -3.79
CA THR A 407 -10.75 -4.85 -4.19
C THR A 407 -10.14 -5.69 -3.06
N ALA A 408 -10.95 -6.54 -2.44
CA ALA A 408 -10.55 -7.40 -1.34
C ALA A 408 -10.71 -8.88 -1.72
N ASN A 409 -9.60 -9.59 -1.80
CA ASN A 409 -9.57 -11.00 -2.13
C ASN A 409 -9.14 -11.82 -0.92
N GLY A 410 -10.03 -12.66 -0.41
CA GLY A 410 -9.66 -13.66 0.58
C GLY A 410 -8.73 -14.71 -0.03
N GLY A 411 -7.79 -15.19 0.75
CA GLY A 411 -7.02 -16.37 0.42
C GLY A 411 -7.89 -17.64 0.47
N LYS A 412 -7.28 -18.79 0.32
CA LYS A 412 -7.98 -20.07 0.08
C LYS A 412 -9.21 -20.36 0.96
N TRP A 413 -9.20 -19.96 2.25
CA TRP A 413 -10.28 -20.23 3.19
C TRP A 413 -10.78 -18.97 3.92
N GLY A 414 -10.29 -17.79 3.55
CA GLY A 414 -10.64 -16.51 4.14
C GLY A 414 -11.82 -15.83 3.46
N ALA A 415 -12.41 -14.86 4.11
CA ALA A 415 -13.37 -13.94 3.53
C ALA A 415 -12.66 -12.89 2.63
N GLY A 416 -13.37 -12.27 1.70
CA GLY A 416 -12.87 -11.08 1.02
C GLY A 416 -12.63 -9.96 2.03
N ILE A 417 -13.67 -9.61 2.80
CA ILE A 417 -13.63 -8.65 3.91
C ILE A 417 -14.22 -9.33 5.14
N GLY A 418 -13.48 -9.35 6.25
CA GLY A 418 -13.92 -9.92 7.53
C GLY A 418 -12.98 -10.96 8.11
N GLY A 419 -13.43 -12.18 8.37
CA GLY A 419 -12.63 -13.20 9.05
C GLY A 419 -11.70 -14.02 8.14
N GLY A 420 -10.57 -14.44 8.68
CA GLY A 420 -9.80 -15.53 8.13
C GLY A 420 -10.46 -16.90 8.41
N ARG A 421 -9.84 -18.02 8.03
CA ARG A 421 -10.34 -19.35 8.32
C ARG A 421 -10.60 -19.53 9.81
N GLY A 422 -11.85 -19.82 10.18
CA GLY A 422 -12.31 -19.96 11.58
C GLY A 422 -12.53 -18.64 12.29
N GLY A 423 -12.27 -17.51 11.64
CA GLY A 423 -12.53 -16.16 12.15
C GLY A 423 -13.86 -15.60 11.69
N ASP A 424 -14.44 -14.75 12.51
CA ASP A 424 -15.72 -14.07 12.25
C ASP A 424 -15.47 -12.72 11.55
N GLY A 425 -16.48 -12.22 10.84
CA GLY A 425 -16.48 -10.87 10.28
C GLY A 425 -17.70 -10.11 10.80
N SER A 426 -17.47 -9.00 11.51
CA SER A 426 -18.56 -8.23 12.11
C SER A 426 -18.38 -6.72 11.98
N ASP A 427 -19.48 -5.98 12.14
CA ASP A 427 -19.46 -4.52 12.20
C ASP A 427 -18.79 -3.88 10.97
N ILE A 428 -19.19 -4.35 9.78
CA ILE A 428 -18.63 -3.90 8.50
C ILE A 428 -19.58 -2.87 7.88
N SER A 429 -19.06 -1.67 7.65
CA SER A 429 -19.84 -0.55 7.09
C SER A 429 -19.25 -0.09 5.74
N ILE A 430 -20.08 -0.03 4.71
CA ILE A 430 -19.70 0.47 3.38
C ILE A 430 -20.65 1.60 3.00
N SER A 431 -20.13 2.79 2.69
CA SER A 431 -20.91 3.93 2.26
C SER A 431 -20.26 4.67 1.10
N ASP A 432 -21.08 5.08 0.13
CA ASP A 432 -20.66 5.89 -1.03
C ASP A 432 -19.37 5.39 -1.69
N SER A 433 -19.25 4.08 -1.91
CA SER A 433 -17.98 3.46 -2.35
C SER A 433 -18.20 2.32 -3.33
N ASN A 434 -17.15 2.00 -4.09
CA ASN A 434 -17.11 0.86 -4.99
C ASN A 434 -16.30 -0.27 -4.38
N VAL A 435 -16.92 -1.41 -4.08
CA VAL A 435 -16.28 -2.52 -3.38
C VAL A 435 -16.46 -3.84 -4.13
N SER A 436 -15.35 -4.51 -4.39
CA SER A 436 -15.34 -5.90 -4.89
C SER A 436 -14.72 -6.79 -3.83
N ALA A 437 -15.51 -7.69 -3.25
CA ALA A 437 -15.11 -8.60 -2.19
C ALA A 437 -15.30 -10.05 -2.62
N SER A 438 -14.23 -10.82 -2.68
CA SER A 438 -14.22 -12.22 -3.10
C SER A 438 -13.73 -13.12 -1.98
N GLY A 439 -14.58 -14.06 -1.55
CA GLY A 439 -14.18 -15.12 -0.61
C GLY A 439 -13.36 -16.23 -1.29
N GLY A 440 -12.42 -16.81 -0.57
CA GLY A 440 -11.76 -18.05 -0.94
C GLY A 440 -12.67 -19.27 -0.72
N ALA A 441 -12.18 -20.48 -0.96
CA ALA A 441 -12.97 -21.70 -0.81
C ALA A 441 -13.65 -21.76 0.56
N ALA A 442 -14.98 -21.91 0.58
CA ALA A 442 -15.84 -21.84 1.76
C ALA A 442 -15.78 -20.49 2.54
N GLY A 443 -15.07 -19.46 2.06
CA GLY A 443 -15.11 -18.12 2.63
C GLY A 443 -16.27 -17.29 2.11
N ALA A 444 -16.79 -16.37 2.91
CA ALA A 444 -17.77 -15.39 2.47
C ALA A 444 -17.11 -14.28 1.61
N GLY A 445 -17.88 -13.64 0.73
CA GLY A 445 -17.44 -12.39 0.11
C GLY A 445 -17.17 -11.32 1.18
N ILE A 446 -18.20 -11.05 2.01
CA ILE A 446 -18.12 -10.19 3.19
C ILE A 446 -18.66 -10.96 4.39
N GLY A 447 -17.87 -11.07 5.47
CA GLY A 447 -18.28 -11.77 6.70
C GLY A 447 -17.26 -12.81 7.15
N GLY A 448 -17.72 -14.02 7.47
CA GLY A 448 -16.86 -15.07 8.03
C GLY A 448 -15.96 -15.76 7.00
N GLY A 449 -14.77 -16.13 7.39
CA GLY A 449 -13.99 -17.12 6.69
C GLY A 449 -14.57 -18.53 6.89
N ARG A 450 -13.95 -19.58 6.32
CA ARG A 450 -14.43 -20.96 6.45
C ARG A 450 -14.74 -21.31 7.90
N GLY A 451 -16.00 -21.60 8.21
CA GLY A 451 -16.47 -21.94 9.56
C GLY A 451 -16.68 -20.77 10.50
N GLY A 452 -16.39 -19.55 10.06
CA GLY A 452 -16.66 -18.31 10.79
C GLY A 452 -18.04 -17.72 10.49
N LYS A 453 -18.48 -16.80 11.31
CA LYS A 453 -19.75 -16.10 11.18
C LYS A 453 -19.57 -14.75 10.52
N GLY A 454 -20.65 -14.25 9.88
CA GLY A 454 -20.76 -12.88 9.42
C GLY A 454 -21.91 -12.19 10.15
N GLU A 455 -21.71 -11.01 10.69
CA GLU A 455 -22.71 -10.27 11.45
C GLU A 455 -22.60 -8.76 11.19
N ASN A 456 -23.71 -8.02 11.34
CA ASN A 456 -23.76 -6.54 11.34
C ASN A 456 -23.07 -5.89 10.12
N VAL A 457 -23.52 -6.23 8.91
CA VAL A 457 -23.05 -5.59 7.68
C VAL A 457 -24.02 -4.49 7.27
N THR A 458 -23.54 -3.26 7.11
CA THR A 458 -24.32 -2.09 6.67
C THR A 458 -23.78 -1.58 5.34
N ILE A 459 -24.66 -1.36 4.36
CA ILE A 459 -24.32 -0.80 3.05
C ILE A 459 -25.26 0.37 2.77
N SER A 460 -24.72 1.56 2.48
CA SER A 460 -25.50 2.78 2.35
C SER A 460 -24.98 3.69 1.24
N GLY A 461 -25.70 4.79 0.99
CA GLY A 461 -25.35 5.79 -0.01
C GLY A 461 -25.35 5.23 -1.43
N SER A 462 -24.53 5.79 -2.28
CA SER A 462 -24.36 5.39 -3.69
C SER A 462 -23.38 4.21 -3.86
N SER A 463 -23.31 3.32 -2.85
CA SER A 463 -22.36 2.21 -2.86
C SER A 463 -22.66 1.18 -3.93
N THR A 464 -21.64 0.82 -4.71
CA THR A 464 -21.68 -0.34 -5.62
C THR A 464 -20.85 -1.47 -5.02
N VAL A 465 -21.52 -2.52 -4.55
CA VAL A 465 -20.84 -3.63 -3.88
C VAL A 465 -21.01 -4.90 -4.70
N SER A 466 -19.91 -5.52 -5.07
CA SER A 466 -19.87 -6.82 -5.75
C SER A 466 -19.30 -7.84 -4.78
N VAL A 467 -20.14 -8.80 -4.38
CA VAL A 467 -19.72 -9.88 -3.48
C VAL A 467 -19.71 -11.21 -4.21
N LYS A 468 -18.61 -11.91 -4.07
CA LYS A 468 -18.43 -13.25 -4.62
C LYS A 468 -18.18 -14.24 -3.50
N HIS A 469 -19.06 -15.21 -3.36
CA HIS A 469 -18.84 -16.29 -2.40
C HIS A 469 -17.78 -17.29 -2.89
N GLY A 470 -17.04 -17.85 -1.98
CA GLY A 470 -16.12 -18.94 -2.30
C GLY A 470 -16.84 -20.26 -2.60
N PRO A 471 -16.27 -21.11 -3.47
CA PRO A 471 -16.84 -22.44 -3.74
C PRO A 471 -16.76 -23.34 -2.52
N GLY A 472 -17.60 -24.39 -2.47
CA GLY A 472 -17.36 -25.51 -1.56
C GLY A 472 -16.08 -26.25 -1.91
N ALA A 473 -15.48 -26.93 -0.95
CA ALA A 473 -14.23 -27.64 -1.16
C ALA A 473 -14.15 -28.97 -0.40
N THR A 474 -13.47 -29.93 -1.00
CA THR A 474 -13.17 -31.22 -0.39
C THR A 474 -11.67 -31.33 -0.10
N LEU A 475 -11.31 -31.59 1.15
CA LEU A 475 -9.93 -31.83 1.55
C LEU A 475 -9.45 -33.22 1.12
N THR A 476 -8.16 -33.42 1.02
CA THR A 476 -7.53 -34.72 0.75
C THR A 476 -7.92 -35.80 1.78
N SER A 477 -8.30 -35.39 2.99
CA SER A 477 -8.85 -36.28 4.04
C SER A 477 -10.29 -36.77 3.76
N GLY A 478 -10.92 -36.26 2.68
CA GLY A 478 -12.33 -36.55 2.38
C GLY A 478 -13.34 -35.65 3.13
N THR A 479 -12.89 -34.71 3.96
CA THR A 479 -13.77 -33.74 4.62
C THR A 479 -14.24 -32.71 3.61
N CYS A 480 -15.58 -32.57 3.45
CA CYS A 480 -16.20 -31.57 2.59
C CYS A 480 -16.58 -30.33 3.38
N TYR A 481 -16.50 -29.18 2.74
CA TYR A 481 -16.98 -27.89 3.24
C TYR A 481 -17.90 -27.27 2.20
N GLY A 482 -19.02 -26.72 2.64
CA GLY A 482 -19.95 -26.02 1.77
C GLY A 482 -19.40 -24.70 1.25
N ALA A 483 -20.04 -24.14 0.24
CA ALA A 483 -19.74 -22.80 -0.26
C ALA A 483 -19.98 -21.75 0.84
N GLY A 484 -19.21 -20.66 0.83
CA GLY A 484 -19.47 -19.49 1.69
C GLY A 484 -20.72 -18.72 1.26
N ALA A 485 -21.11 -17.72 2.04
CA ALA A 485 -22.13 -16.73 1.69
C ALA A 485 -21.55 -15.62 0.80
N GLY A 486 -22.38 -14.90 0.07
CA GLY A 486 -21.99 -13.62 -0.53
C GLY A 486 -21.72 -12.60 0.58
N ILE A 487 -22.73 -12.38 1.43
CA ILE A 487 -22.61 -11.62 2.69
C ILE A 487 -23.12 -12.53 3.81
N GLY A 488 -22.29 -12.86 4.80
CA GLY A 488 -22.68 -13.71 5.90
C GLY A 488 -21.64 -14.72 6.33
N ASN A 489 -22.07 -15.94 6.61
CA ASN A 489 -21.21 -16.97 7.19
C ASN A 489 -20.32 -17.64 6.14
N GLY A 490 -19.15 -18.08 6.57
CA GLY A 490 -18.36 -19.03 5.79
C GLY A 490 -18.98 -20.41 5.75
N GLY A 491 -18.60 -21.23 4.77
CA GLY A 491 -19.08 -22.60 4.63
C GLY A 491 -18.63 -23.50 5.76
N GLY A 492 -19.54 -24.30 6.29
CA GLY A 492 -19.29 -25.24 7.36
C GLY A 492 -18.87 -26.63 6.87
N LYS A 493 -18.44 -27.47 7.81
CA LYS A 493 -18.09 -28.88 7.59
C LYS A 493 -19.33 -29.68 7.14
N ASP A 494 -19.09 -30.83 6.49
CA ASP A 494 -20.15 -31.74 5.98
C ASP A 494 -21.01 -31.10 4.90
N ASP A 495 -20.38 -30.28 4.03
CA ASP A 495 -21.01 -29.58 2.90
C ASP A 495 -22.09 -28.55 3.32
N VAL A 496 -22.05 -28.07 4.56
CA VAL A 496 -22.95 -27.03 5.04
C VAL A 496 -22.59 -25.70 4.40
N ARG A 497 -23.49 -25.18 3.56
CA ARG A 497 -23.34 -23.86 2.95
C ARG A 497 -23.41 -22.76 4.02
N GLY A 498 -22.59 -21.72 3.87
CA GLY A 498 -22.66 -20.51 4.70
C GLY A 498 -24.03 -19.85 4.57
N GLU A 499 -24.57 -19.43 5.70
CA GLU A 499 -25.86 -18.72 5.76
C GLU A 499 -25.67 -17.29 5.26
N GLU A 500 -26.51 -16.89 4.29
CA GLU A 500 -26.59 -15.48 3.85
C GLU A 500 -27.28 -14.68 4.95
N ILE A 501 -26.68 -13.55 5.32
CA ILE A 501 -27.33 -12.55 6.16
C ILE A 501 -27.84 -11.40 5.29
N ALA A 502 -28.97 -10.81 5.69
CA ALA A 502 -29.45 -9.59 5.06
C ALA A 502 -28.64 -8.41 5.61
N PRO A 503 -27.85 -7.72 4.79
CA PRO A 503 -27.16 -6.49 5.24
C PRO A 503 -28.21 -5.40 5.51
N ASP A 504 -27.90 -4.47 6.41
CA ASP A 504 -28.72 -3.26 6.55
C ASP A 504 -28.46 -2.35 5.33
N ILE A 505 -29.47 -2.23 4.48
CA ILE A 505 -29.47 -1.40 3.28
C ILE A 505 -30.45 -0.23 3.38
N SER A 506 -30.96 0.07 4.57
CA SER A 506 -31.94 1.13 4.78
C SER A 506 -31.45 2.52 4.33
N GLY A 507 -30.13 2.72 4.28
CA GLY A 507 -29.47 3.92 3.81
C GLY A 507 -29.02 3.90 2.33
N ILE A 508 -29.32 2.84 1.57
CA ILE A 508 -28.95 2.80 0.14
C ILE A 508 -29.76 3.84 -0.65
N ASP A 509 -29.07 4.54 -1.57
CA ASP A 509 -29.72 5.48 -2.48
C ASP A 509 -30.69 4.76 -3.41
N SER A 510 -31.99 4.96 -3.15
CA SER A 510 -33.08 4.37 -3.93
C SER A 510 -33.20 4.93 -5.34
N THR A 511 -32.45 5.96 -5.71
CA THR A 511 -32.42 6.53 -7.07
C THR A 511 -31.69 5.66 -8.09
N GLY A 512 -31.21 4.48 -7.65
CA GLY A 512 -30.64 3.44 -8.50
C GLY A 512 -29.12 3.51 -8.68
N GLN A 513 -28.43 4.38 -7.92
CA GLN A 513 -26.97 4.45 -7.94
C GLN A 513 -26.29 3.45 -6.97
N GLY A 514 -26.95 3.10 -5.85
CA GLY A 514 -26.44 2.13 -4.90
C GLY A 514 -27.02 0.74 -5.13
N TYR A 515 -26.19 -0.31 -5.15
CA TYR A 515 -26.63 -1.69 -5.27
C TYR A 515 -25.59 -2.72 -4.81
N ILE A 516 -26.05 -3.90 -4.52
CA ILE A 516 -25.23 -5.07 -4.21
C ILE A 516 -25.44 -6.12 -5.30
N ASN A 517 -24.38 -6.55 -5.95
CA ASN A 517 -24.37 -7.69 -6.85
C ASN A 517 -23.82 -8.92 -6.11
N TYR A 518 -24.59 -10.00 -6.12
CA TYR A 518 -24.14 -11.29 -5.60
C TYR A 518 -23.73 -12.19 -6.75
N TYR A 519 -22.53 -12.72 -6.69
CA TYR A 519 -21.98 -13.64 -7.69
C TYR A 519 -21.70 -15.00 -7.08
N ASP A 520 -21.86 -16.06 -7.88
CA ASP A 520 -21.34 -17.37 -7.55
C ASP A 520 -19.81 -17.46 -7.75
N SER A 521 -19.25 -18.63 -7.42
CA SER A 521 -17.80 -18.89 -7.59
C SER A 521 -17.32 -18.83 -9.05
N ASP A 522 -18.23 -18.94 -10.01
CA ASP A 522 -17.95 -18.95 -11.44
C ASP A 522 -18.19 -17.59 -12.11
N ASN A 523 -18.37 -16.52 -11.30
CA ASN A 523 -18.69 -15.15 -11.72
C ASN A 523 -20.07 -15.00 -12.40
N ASN A 524 -21.02 -15.89 -12.17
CA ASN A 524 -22.38 -15.68 -12.64
C ASN A 524 -23.12 -14.79 -11.63
N LEU A 525 -23.79 -13.75 -12.13
CA LEU A 525 -24.63 -12.89 -11.30
C LEU A 525 -25.85 -13.69 -10.80
N LEU A 526 -25.96 -13.88 -9.50
CA LEU A 526 -27.08 -14.58 -8.86
C LEU A 526 -28.26 -13.64 -8.62
N THR A 527 -27.99 -12.46 -8.05
CA THR A 527 -29.00 -11.46 -7.73
C THR A 527 -28.40 -10.08 -7.55
N ARG A 528 -29.25 -9.05 -7.67
CA ARG A 528 -28.92 -7.66 -7.34
C ARG A 528 -29.91 -7.12 -6.30
N VAL A 529 -29.43 -6.39 -5.31
CA VAL A 529 -30.24 -5.80 -4.24
C VAL A 529 -29.88 -4.31 -4.07
N PRO A 530 -30.82 -3.38 -4.07
CA PRO A 530 -32.21 -3.60 -4.47
C PRO A 530 -32.29 -4.11 -5.91
N SER A 531 -33.29 -4.86 -6.24
CA SER A 531 -33.55 -5.23 -7.63
C SER A 531 -33.64 -3.95 -8.45
N ALA A 532 -33.03 -3.95 -9.64
CA ALA A 532 -33.16 -2.83 -10.56
C ALA A 532 -34.63 -2.41 -10.58
N PRO A 533 -34.98 -1.11 -10.44
CA PRO A 533 -36.35 -0.67 -10.51
C PRO A 533 -36.97 -1.35 -11.75
N ALA A 534 -38.08 -2.03 -11.55
CA ALA A 534 -38.86 -2.51 -12.69
C ALA A 534 -39.07 -1.27 -13.56
N PRO A 535 -38.87 -1.34 -14.88
CA PRO A 535 -39.19 -0.22 -15.72
C PRO A 535 -40.60 0.20 -15.32
N GLU A 536 -40.79 1.48 -14.89
CA GLU A 536 -42.06 1.98 -14.50
C GLU A 536 -42.99 1.66 -15.69
N GLU A 537 -43.99 0.80 -15.48
CA GLU A 537 -45.10 0.68 -16.39
C GLU A 537 -45.81 2.05 -16.34
N ASN A 538 -45.28 2.96 -17.12
CA ASN A 538 -45.93 4.24 -17.35
C ASN A 538 -47.13 3.94 -18.25
N ASP A 539 -48.27 3.78 -17.62
CA ASP A 539 -49.57 3.64 -18.28
C ASP A 539 -49.99 4.98 -18.88
N SER A 540 -49.14 5.48 -19.78
CA SER A 540 -49.42 6.58 -20.70
C SER A 540 -48.84 6.23 -22.06
N LYS A 541 -49.74 5.89 -22.97
CA LYS A 541 -49.52 5.76 -24.41
C LYS A 541 -48.56 6.79 -24.94
N GLY A 542 -47.39 6.35 -25.42
CA GLY A 542 -46.45 7.10 -26.20
C GLY A 542 -45.28 6.18 -26.55
N ASP A 543 -45.26 5.70 -27.80
CA ASP A 543 -44.17 4.98 -28.40
C ASP A 543 -42.85 5.78 -28.23
N ASP A 544 -41.95 5.35 -27.35
CA ASP A 544 -40.52 5.63 -27.39
C ASP A 544 -39.82 4.60 -26.45
N ALA A 545 -39.69 3.38 -26.93
CA ALA A 545 -38.74 2.42 -26.37
C ALA A 545 -37.34 2.86 -26.79
N GLU A 546 -36.41 3.11 -25.84
CA GLU A 546 -34.97 3.21 -26.15
C GLU A 546 -34.57 2.04 -27.05
N PRO A 547 -33.96 2.29 -28.23
CA PRO A 547 -33.67 1.22 -29.16
C PRO A 547 -32.52 0.40 -28.65
N ALA A 548 -32.83 -0.77 -28.07
CA ALA A 548 -31.85 -1.81 -27.88
C ALA A 548 -31.10 -2.03 -29.20
N LEU A 549 -29.76 -2.10 -29.15
CA LEU A 549 -28.90 -2.41 -30.30
C LEU A 549 -29.57 -3.47 -31.20
N SER A 550 -29.83 -3.13 -32.45
CA SER A 550 -30.41 -4.07 -33.42
C SER A 550 -29.51 -5.30 -33.58
N ALA A 551 -30.06 -6.42 -34.00
CA ALA A 551 -29.26 -7.64 -34.21
C ALA A 551 -28.09 -7.42 -35.21
N SER A 552 -28.31 -6.57 -36.22
CA SER A 552 -27.27 -6.19 -37.20
C SER A 552 -26.22 -5.27 -36.58
N MET A 553 -26.58 -4.37 -35.68
CA MET A 553 -25.66 -3.51 -34.96
C MET A 553 -24.82 -4.34 -33.96
N LYS A 554 -25.42 -5.26 -33.21
CA LYS A 554 -24.69 -6.21 -32.34
C LYS A 554 -23.65 -7.03 -33.14
N GLN A 555 -24.00 -7.47 -34.35
CA GLN A 555 -23.07 -8.18 -35.23
C GLN A 555 -21.93 -7.26 -35.70
N ALA A 556 -22.19 -6.00 -36.05
CA ALA A 556 -21.14 -5.05 -36.45
C ALA A 556 -20.22 -4.69 -35.27
N VAL A 557 -20.79 -4.49 -34.08
CA VAL A 557 -20.04 -4.21 -32.85
C VAL A 557 -19.17 -5.42 -32.44
N SER A 558 -19.62 -6.65 -32.65
CA SER A 558 -18.83 -7.86 -32.34
C SER A 558 -17.54 -8.00 -33.18
N GLN A 559 -17.39 -7.20 -34.22
CA GLN A 559 -16.14 -7.13 -35.03
C GLN A 559 -15.14 -6.10 -34.49
N LEU A 560 -15.53 -5.33 -33.46
CA LEU A 560 -14.63 -4.45 -32.73
C LEU A 560 -14.06 -5.20 -31.52
N GLU A 561 -12.76 -5.13 -31.35
CA GLU A 561 -12.08 -5.77 -30.24
C GLU A 561 -11.53 -4.72 -29.28
N VAL A 562 -11.89 -4.83 -28.00
CA VAL A 562 -11.28 -4.03 -26.94
C VAL A 562 -10.30 -4.90 -26.18
N ARG A 563 -9.04 -4.53 -26.19
CA ARG A 563 -7.98 -5.17 -25.41
C ARG A 563 -7.43 -4.15 -24.44
N GLY A 564 -7.09 -4.57 -23.25
CA GLY A 564 -6.45 -3.69 -22.28
C GLY A 564 -5.55 -4.41 -21.32
N ALA A 565 -4.64 -3.67 -20.70
CA ALA A 565 -3.84 -4.12 -19.59
C ALA A 565 -4.13 -3.24 -18.38
N LEU A 566 -4.48 -3.86 -17.28
CA LEU A 566 -4.16 -3.31 -15.96
C LEU A 566 -2.63 -3.37 -15.86
N ARG A 567 -1.98 -2.29 -15.47
CA ARG A 567 -0.52 -2.27 -15.27
C ARG A 567 -0.13 -3.48 -14.40
N GLN A 568 0.64 -4.38 -15.00
CA GLN A 568 1.22 -5.61 -14.43
C GLN A 568 0.20 -6.72 -14.10
N ASN A 569 -0.16 -7.46 -15.07
CA ASN A 569 -0.20 -8.93 -15.25
C ASN A 569 -1.17 -9.24 -16.37
N LEU A 570 -0.69 -9.97 -17.37
CA LEU A 570 -1.46 -10.50 -18.48
C LEU A 570 -2.54 -11.46 -17.97
N MET A 571 -3.75 -10.97 -17.81
CA MET A 571 -4.96 -11.81 -17.91
C MET A 571 -5.99 -11.04 -18.73
N GLN A 572 -6.37 -11.63 -19.87
CA GLN A 572 -7.49 -11.20 -20.68
C GLN A 572 -8.77 -11.44 -19.87
N ASP A 573 -9.37 -10.38 -19.39
CA ASP A 573 -10.73 -10.41 -18.90
C ASP A 573 -11.59 -9.54 -19.82
N THR A 574 -12.48 -10.18 -20.57
CA THR A 574 -13.39 -9.56 -21.53
C THR A 574 -14.67 -9.02 -20.90
N SER A 575 -14.80 -9.09 -19.57
CA SER A 575 -16.02 -8.75 -18.84
C SER A 575 -16.16 -7.26 -18.46
N ILE A 576 -15.22 -6.39 -18.84
CA ILE A 576 -15.16 -4.97 -18.42
C ILE A 576 -15.51 -4.01 -19.55
N VAL A 577 -16.17 -4.46 -20.60
CA VAL A 577 -16.56 -3.61 -21.73
C VAL A 577 -18.06 -3.50 -21.81
N GLN A 578 -18.59 -2.30 -21.56
CA GLN A 578 -19.99 -1.96 -21.75
C GLN A 578 -20.16 -1.21 -23.08
N GLN A 579 -21.29 -1.42 -23.75
CA GLN A 579 -21.61 -0.77 -25.01
C GLN A 579 -23.02 -0.16 -24.91
N ASP A 580 -23.11 1.10 -25.26
CA ASP A 580 -24.35 1.87 -25.25
C ASP A 580 -24.47 2.67 -26.54
N TYR A 581 -25.68 2.77 -27.10
CA TYR A 581 -25.97 3.51 -28.32
C TYR A 581 -27.05 4.54 -28.10
N ASP A 582 -26.63 5.80 -28.18
CA ASP A 582 -27.56 6.94 -28.22
C ASP A 582 -28.06 7.13 -29.66
N ALA A 583 -29.34 6.80 -29.87
CA ALA A 583 -30.00 6.86 -31.18
C ALA A 583 -30.26 8.29 -31.64
N ASP A 584 -30.45 9.26 -30.74
CA ASP A 584 -30.69 10.65 -31.05
C ASP A 584 -29.40 11.39 -31.42
N ALA A 585 -28.33 11.10 -30.70
CA ALA A 585 -27.00 11.63 -30.97
C ALA A 585 -26.22 10.80 -32.01
N HIS A 586 -26.69 9.63 -32.40
CA HIS A 586 -25.99 8.66 -33.29
C HIS A 586 -24.60 8.24 -32.80
N VAL A 587 -24.40 8.17 -31.46
CA VAL A 587 -23.12 7.87 -30.82
C VAL A 587 -23.14 6.45 -30.25
N LEU A 588 -22.18 5.63 -30.65
CA LEU A 588 -21.88 4.36 -29.98
C LEU A 588 -20.81 4.58 -28.93
N THR A 589 -21.15 4.43 -27.69
CA THR A 589 -20.20 4.52 -26.56
C THR A 589 -19.71 3.16 -26.16
N ILE A 590 -18.41 2.98 -26.12
CA ILE A 590 -17.71 1.78 -25.63
C ILE A 590 -16.98 2.20 -24.34
N ARG A 591 -17.42 1.68 -23.21
CA ARG A 591 -16.81 1.95 -21.89
C ARG A 591 -15.91 0.77 -21.53
N ALA A 592 -14.65 1.05 -21.27
CA ALA A 592 -13.66 0.08 -20.82
C ALA A 592 -13.06 0.55 -19.49
N GLU A 593 -13.30 -0.17 -18.41
CA GLU A 593 -12.73 0.15 -17.09
C GLU A 593 -11.26 -0.30 -17.00
N LEU A 594 -10.43 0.24 -17.90
CA LEU A 594 -9.02 -0.13 -18.03
C LEU A 594 -8.15 1.14 -17.99
N SER A 595 -7.03 1.10 -17.31
CA SER A 595 -6.04 2.20 -17.31
C SER A 595 -5.25 2.29 -18.63
N ILE A 596 -5.17 1.17 -19.35
CA ILE A 596 -4.69 1.11 -20.75
C ILE A 596 -5.73 0.32 -21.53
N ALA A 597 -6.36 0.95 -22.50
CA ALA A 597 -7.32 0.30 -23.38
C ALA A 597 -6.96 0.51 -24.85
N THR A 598 -7.14 -0.51 -25.65
CA THR A 598 -6.97 -0.45 -27.09
C THR A 598 -8.25 -0.92 -27.74
N LEU A 599 -8.89 -0.05 -28.52
CA LEU A 599 -10.01 -0.38 -29.38
C LEU A 599 -9.47 -0.63 -30.80
N THR A 600 -9.67 -1.83 -31.31
CA THR A 600 -9.23 -2.20 -32.65
C THR A 600 -10.39 -2.73 -33.50
N GLY A 601 -10.28 -2.57 -34.80
CA GLY A 601 -11.21 -3.09 -35.77
C GLY A 601 -10.74 -2.78 -37.18
N THR A 602 -11.58 -3.08 -38.19
CA THR A 602 -11.34 -2.72 -39.58
C THR A 602 -12.23 -1.53 -39.98
N LEU A 603 -11.84 -0.77 -41.00
CA LEU A 603 -12.70 0.29 -41.52
C LEU A 603 -14.00 -0.28 -42.10
N GLY A 604 -14.01 -1.56 -42.53
CA GLY A 604 -15.20 -2.30 -42.94
C GLY A 604 -16.19 -2.48 -41.78
N SER A 605 -15.71 -2.78 -40.56
CA SER A 605 -16.58 -2.85 -39.37
C SER A 605 -17.18 -1.47 -38.99
N LEU A 606 -16.43 -0.38 -39.22
CA LEU A 606 -16.94 0.99 -38.99
C LEU A 606 -17.99 1.37 -40.05
N LYS A 607 -17.79 0.99 -41.33
CA LYS A 607 -18.81 1.18 -42.38
C LYS A 607 -20.08 0.41 -42.08
N ALA A 608 -19.95 -0.82 -41.52
CA ALA A 608 -21.14 -1.59 -41.11
C ALA A 608 -21.92 -0.89 -39.99
N LEU A 609 -21.24 -0.22 -39.05
CA LEU A 609 -21.86 0.60 -38.03
C LEU A 609 -22.51 1.85 -38.63
N GLN A 610 -21.86 2.54 -39.55
CA GLN A 610 -22.45 3.69 -40.28
C GLN A 610 -23.75 3.30 -40.99
N ALA A 611 -23.77 2.10 -41.62
CA ALA A 611 -24.99 1.60 -42.26
C ALA A 611 -26.15 1.34 -41.30
N GLN A 612 -25.87 1.27 -39.99
CA GLN A 612 -26.84 1.15 -38.89
C GLN A 612 -27.16 2.50 -38.24
N GLY A 613 -26.64 3.59 -38.75
CA GLY A 613 -26.92 4.97 -38.27
C GLY A 613 -25.91 5.51 -37.27
N VAL A 614 -24.83 4.79 -36.96
CA VAL A 614 -23.78 5.31 -36.06
C VAL A 614 -22.93 6.32 -36.83
N THR A 615 -22.76 7.53 -36.31
CA THR A 615 -21.87 8.54 -36.87
C THR A 615 -20.58 8.68 -36.08
N THR A 616 -20.62 8.40 -34.80
CA THR A 616 -19.50 8.60 -33.89
C THR A 616 -19.31 7.39 -32.96
N ILE A 617 -18.07 6.99 -32.73
CA ILE A 617 -17.71 6.05 -31.67
C ILE A 617 -16.99 6.84 -30.56
N ALA A 618 -17.41 6.63 -29.31
CA ALA A 618 -16.75 7.12 -28.12
C ALA A 618 -16.07 5.94 -27.38
N LEU A 619 -14.78 6.04 -27.13
CA LEU A 619 -14.07 5.16 -26.18
C LEU A 619 -13.91 5.89 -24.88
N VAL A 620 -14.51 5.37 -23.83
CA VAL A 620 -14.44 5.90 -22.45
C VAL A 620 -13.60 4.96 -21.61
N THR A 621 -12.55 5.48 -21.01
CA THR A 621 -11.69 4.76 -20.07
C THR A 621 -11.65 5.49 -18.73
N GLN A 622 -11.02 4.93 -17.72
CA GLN A 622 -10.89 5.57 -16.40
C GLN A 622 -10.24 6.98 -16.46
N HIS A 623 -9.42 7.27 -17.47
CA HIS A 623 -8.58 8.47 -17.48
C HIS A 623 -8.91 9.44 -18.63
N CYS A 624 -9.59 9.01 -19.69
CA CYS A 624 -9.98 9.89 -20.78
C CYS A 624 -11.13 9.30 -21.60
N THR A 625 -11.80 10.21 -22.31
CA THR A 625 -12.79 9.90 -23.34
C THR A 625 -12.26 10.42 -24.67
N SER A 626 -12.34 9.60 -25.71
CA SER A 626 -12.03 10.00 -27.09
C SER A 626 -13.19 9.68 -27.99
N THR A 627 -13.55 10.62 -28.85
CA THR A 627 -14.57 10.41 -29.88
C THR A 627 -13.92 10.40 -31.27
N LEU A 628 -14.44 9.53 -32.14
CA LEU A 628 -13.98 9.35 -33.51
C LEU A 628 -15.16 9.49 -34.46
N ASP A 629 -15.07 10.38 -35.45
CA ASP A 629 -16.04 10.46 -36.53
C ASP A 629 -15.81 9.32 -37.53
N LEU A 630 -16.87 8.52 -37.76
CA LEU A 630 -16.77 7.35 -38.64
C LEU A 630 -16.60 7.72 -40.12
N ALA A 631 -17.11 8.85 -40.55
CA ALA A 631 -16.97 9.28 -41.95
C ALA A 631 -15.53 9.69 -42.26
N GLU A 632 -14.89 10.41 -41.34
CA GLU A 632 -13.49 10.78 -41.46
C GLU A 632 -12.57 9.56 -41.46
N LEU A 633 -12.79 8.65 -40.49
CA LEU A 633 -11.99 7.41 -40.38
C LEU A 633 -12.12 6.50 -41.60
N THR A 634 -13.34 6.26 -42.07
CA THR A 634 -13.62 5.34 -43.17
C THR A 634 -13.14 5.86 -44.52
N ALA A 635 -12.83 7.17 -44.61
CA ALA A 635 -12.22 7.79 -45.78
C ALA A 635 -10.70 7.48 -45.94
N LEU A 636 -10.05 7.01 -44.87
CA LEU A 636 -8.61 6.80 -44.84
C LEU A 636 -8.14 5.50 -45.48
N GLY A 637 -9.03 4.59 -45.82
CA GLY A 637 -8.60 3.31 -46.43
C GLY A 637 -9.70 2.39 -46.89
N GLY A 638 -9.29 1.21 -47.37
CA GLY A 638 -10.19 0.13 -47.78
C GLY A 638 -10.82 -0.59 -46.57
N GLU A 639 -11.77 -1.48 -46.82
CA GLU A 639 -12.52 -2.20 -45.76
C GLU A 639 -11.63 -3.06 -44.84
N ASP A 640 -10.54 -3.62 -45.40
CA ASP A 640 -9.60 -4.43 -44.63
C ASP A 640 -8.55 -3.61 -43.86
N THR A 641 -8.56 -2.27 -43.98
CA THR A 641 -7.64 -1.40 -43.28
C THR A 641 -7.95 -1.44 -41.79
N VAL A 642 -6.96 -1.77 -40.95
CA VAL A 642 -7.08 -1.86 -39.49
C VAL A 642 -6.89 -0.48 -38.88
N PHE A 643 -7.76 -0.12 -37.91
CA PHE A 643 -7.55 1.01 -37.05
C PHE A 643 -7.29 0.54 -35.62
N SER A 644 -6.60 1.35 -34.84
CA SER A 644 -6.31 1.11 -33.42
C SER A 644 -6.31 2.44 -32.67
N LEU A 645 -7.26 2.62 -31.74
CA LEU A 645 -7.27 3.72 -30.78
C LEU A 645 -6.78 3.20 -29.44
N VAL A 646 -5.68 3.76 -28.96
CA VAL A 646 -5.03 3.36 -27.71
C VAL A 646 -5.17 4.48 -26.69
N HIS A 647 -5.66 4.19 -25.50
CA HIS A 647 -5.59 5.07 -24.34
C HIS A 647 -4.49 4.56 -23.39
N THR A 648 -3.48 5.36 -23.13
CA THR A 648 -2.41 5.04 -22.18
C THR A 648 -2.32 6.13 -21.12
N ALA A 649 -2.77 5.84 -19.90
CA ALA A 649 -2.74 6.79 -18.77
C ALA A 649 -3.28 8.20 -19.13
N GLY A 650 -4.42 8.26 -19.82
CA GLY A 650 -5.06 9.51 -20.21
C GLY A 650 -4.53 10.15 -21.50
N ILE A 651 -3.59 9.54 -22.19
CA ILE A 651 -3.07 10.00 -23.50
C ILE A 651 -3.63 9.10 -24.58
N PRO A 652 -4.52 9.62 -25.48
CA PRO A 652 -5.01 8.85 -26.61
C PRO A 652 -4.05 8.91 -27.80
N ALA A 653 -3.99 7.81 -28.56
CA ALA A 653 -3.27 7.72 -29.82
C ALA A 653 -4.08 6.89 -30.81
N LEU A 654 -4.27 7.39 -32.03
CA LEU A 654 -4.98 6.71 -33.10
C LEU A 654 -4.03 6.35 -34.24
N SER A 655 -4.09 5.10 -34.70
CA SER A 655 -3.45 4.68 -35.93
C SER A 655 -4.44 4.05 -36.90
N VAL A 656 -4.27 4.31 -38.19
CA VAL A 656 -5.08 3.74 -39.25
C VAL A 656 -4.11 3.24 -40.35
N GLY A 657 -4.19 1.96 -40.72
CA GLY A 657 -3.27 1.36 -41.68
C GLY A 657 -1.80 1.46 -41.30
N GLY A 658 -1.51 1.61 -40.00
CA GLY A 658 -0.14 1.80 -39.46
C GLY A 658 0.37 3.23 -39.43
N ALA A 659 -0.36 4.21 -39.94
CA ALA A 659 -0.05 5.65 -39.85
C ALA A 659 -0.76 6.26 -38.66
N LEU A 660 -0.14 7.25 -37.98
CA LEU A 660 -0.74 7.99 -36.87
C LEU A 660 -1.68 9.08 -37.39
N HIS A 661 -2.85 9.18 -36.79
CA HIS A 661 -3.92 10.13 -37.12
C HIS A 661 -4.53 10.75 -35.85
N ASN A 662 -3.68 11.21 -34.95
CA ASN A 662 -4.13 11.78 -33.67
C ASN A 662 -4.96 13.07 -33.84
N GLU A 663 -4.90 13.72 -35.00
CA GLU A 663 -5.71 14.87 -35.39
C GLU A 663 -7.21 14.57 -35.51
N LEU A 664 -7.58 13.29 -35.61
CA LEU A 664 -8.98 12.82 -35.69
C LEU A 664 -9.57 12.40 -34.33
N ILE A 665 -8.84 12.61 -33.25
CA ILE A 665 -9.32 12.34 -31.88
C ILE A 665 -9.93 13.61 -31.34
N HIS A 666 -11.19 13.53 -30.91
CA HIS A 666 -11.95 14.67 -30.35
C HIS A 666 -12.36 14.41 -28.89
#